data_4de61e8dc66c219614815b6ea1a6e008
#
_entry.id   4de61e8dc66c219614815b6ea1a6e008
#
_cell.length_a   1.000
_cell.length_b   1.000
_cell.length_c   1.000
_cell.angle_alpha   90.00
_cell.angle_beta   90.00
_cell.angle_gamma   90.00
#
_symmetry.space_group_name_H-M   'P 1'
#
loop_
_entity.id
_entity.type
_entity.pdbx_description
1 polymer ?
#
loop_
_entity_poly.entity_id
_entity_poly.type
_entity_poly.pdbx_seq_one_letter_code
_entity_poly.pdbx_strand_id
1 'polypeptide(L)'
;MKPTESGLGRHDDKMANETTPLITTVTVGEVRRRYPHQTLRRFCTLALTSSLIALFITFLVTVVFAPPHPTHHGWPGHGKKHLSYEELQKILLETPSAFKASEWSRYYTSGPHLAGKNLSQAEWTSDRWNEWGIKSEVVAYDTYINYPVDHGLALLEKPKSDTPDAEEWKVAFKATLKEPALEEDPTSQLDDSIPTFHGYSASGNVTGSFVYVNYGTYWDFEDLIKANITLEGKIAVARYGGIFRGLKVKRAQELGMIGCVLFTDPGDDGEMTEANGYDTYPNGPARHPSSVQRGSVQFLSVAPGDPTTPGYPSKPGVPRAPVDGAIPSIPSLPISYVEAVPILKALNGLGPKAKDFGKYWTRGNGLDYKGVEYNIGPSPDNVVLNLYNEQEYTITPMWDVIGIINGTIPDEVIVVGNHRDAWIAGGAGDPNSGSAVINEAIRSFGEALEKGWKPLRTIVFGSWDGEEYGLVGSTEWVEEYLPWLSEANVAYINVDVGVCSQTFTASAAPLLHNLLYEITGLVQSPNQTVEGQTVRDLWDGYISTMGSGSDFTAFQDYAGVPSLDMGFCGQADDWPIYQYHSNYDSFHWMAEFGDPGFAYHKTMAQILALTTAKLADAPLVSLNATDYADSLKEYIKKAEAKLESSQEEPSTDEDYFELRARTAGTGVKGSPATFRASLARLYGSVADLRTAAVQLDAKSEELTKKAGEHIPWWRWFSKLKLIHEIRLTNSKYKKIERAFLYQPGLDGRPWFKHVVFAPGIWTGYAGAVFPGLVESIDSKDFVNAMKWVEIIDECIKTATKTIE
;
A
#
# COMPACT_ATOMS: atom_id res chain seq x y z
N MET A 1 4.77 32.34 -56.15
CA MET A 1 5.08 31.90 -57.53
C MET A 1 4.70 30.40 -57.60
N LYS A 2 3.61 30.12 -58.24
CA LYS A 2 3.25 28.85 -58.88
C LYS A 2 3.72 28.94 -60.34
N PRO A 3 3.68 27.91 -61.21
CA PRO A 3 3.57 26.47 -61.12
C PRO A 3 4.58 25.73 -62.02
N THR A 4 4.60 24.40 -62.04
CA THR A 4 4.24 23.64 -63.28
C THR A 4 4.20 22.16 -63.07
N GLU A 5 3.16 21.56 -63.66
CA GLU A 5 2.76 20.17 -63.79
C GLU A 5 3.66 19.38 -64.76
N SER A 6 3.60 18.05 -64.57
CA SER A 6 3.32 17.00 -65.57
C SER A 6 3.90 15.66 -65.07
N GLY A 7 3.33 14.49 -65.15
CA GLY A 7 2.19 13.94 -65.81
C GLY A 7 2.18 12.43 -65.77
N LEU A 8 1.03 11.87 -65.57
CA LEU A 8 0.48 10.59 -66.03
C LEU A 8 1.27 9.26 -65.93
N GLY A 9 0.64 8.32 -65.27
CA GLY A 9 0.81 6.89 -65.43
C GLY A 9 -0.14 6.10 -64.54
N ARG A 10 -1.37 5.84 -65.02
CA ARG A 10 -2.35 4.92 -64.45
C ARG A 10 -1.82 3.50 -64.46
N HIS A 11 -2.10 2.72 -63.39
CA HIS A 11 -2.80 1.43 -63.59
C HIS A 11 -3.52 1.06 -62.26
N ASP A 12 -4.80 0.73 -62.46
CA ASP A 12 -5.75 0.19 -61.50
C ASP A 12 -5.35 -1.22 -61.08
N ASP A 13 -5.62 -1.64 -59.82
CA ASP A 13 -6.59 -2.69 -59.56
C ASP A 13 -6.82 -2.93 -58.06
N LYS A 14 -8.05 -2.69 -57.69
CA LYS A 14 -9.03 -3.45 -56.88
C LYS A 14 -8.67 -3.99 -55.52
N MET A 15 -9.35 -3.38 -54.57
CA MET A 15 -9.84 -3.99 -53.34
C MET A 15 -10.70 -5.24 -53.65
N ALA A 16 -10.64 -6.25 -52.76
CA ALA A 16 -11.77 -7.13 -52.49
C ALA A 16 -11.73 -7.58 -51.01
N ASN A 17 -12.64 -7.09 -50.22
CA ASN A 17 -13.22 -7.75 -49.06
C ASN A 17 -14.03 -8.97 -49.55
N GLU A 18 -13.88 -10.12 -48.92
CA GLU A 18 -14.95 -11.09 -48.84
C GLU A 18 -14.81 -12.02 -47.63
N THR A 19 -15.68 -11.78 -46.68
CA THR A 19 -16.16 -12.76 -45.72
C THR A 19 -17.46 -13.35 -46.26
N THR A 20 -17.54 -14.66 -46.47
CA THR A 20 -18.77 -15.46 -46.32
C THR A 20 -18.47 -16.96 -46.50
N PRO A 21 -19.04 -17.88 -45.69
CA PRO A 21 -18.80 -19.32 -45.84
C PRO A 21 -19.78 -19.90 -46.84
N LEU A 22 -19.25 -20.65 -47.80
CA LEU A 22 -20.04 -21.44 -48.78
C LEU A 22 -20.36 -22.83 -48.18
N ILE A 23 -21.64 -23.05 -47.91
CA ILE A 23 -22.22 -24.40 -47.74
C ILE A 23 -22.58 -24.88 -49.14
N THR A 24 -21.94 -25.92 -49.59
CA THR A 24 -22.37 -26.65 -50.79
C THR A 24 -22.96 -28.01 -50.42
N THR A 25 -24.26 -28.13 -50.52
CA THR A 25 -24.98 -29.38 -50.47
C THR A 25 -24.79 -30.15 -51.78
N VAL A 26 -24.19 -31.29 -51.73
CA VAL A 26 -24.18 -32.24 -52.83
C VAL A 26 -25.08 -33.41 -52.47
N THR A 27 -26.21 -33.53 -53.19
CA THR A 27 -27.10 -34.68 -53.19
C THR A 27 -26.52 -35.75 -54.10
N VAL A 28 -26.13 -36.88 -53.56
CA VAL A 28 -25.82 -38.08 -54.37
C VAL A 28 -26.73 -39.21 -53.89
N GLY A 29 -27.37 -39.84 -54.89
CA GLY A 29 -28.43 -40.82 -54.76
C GLY A 29 -28.01 -42.09 -54.08
N GLU A 30 -29.06 -42.77 -53.57
CA GLU A 30 -29.07 -44.09 -52.94
C GLU A 30 -28.48 -45.20 -53.79
N VAL A 31 -27.44 -45.85 -53.20
CA VAL A 31 -27.19 -47.26 -53.55
C VAL A 31 -27.26 -48.07 -52.27
N ARG A 32 -28.35 -48.74 -52.11
CA ARG A 32 -28.59 -49.78 -51.07
C ARG A 32 -27.58 -50.91 -51.22
N ARG A 33 -26.64 -51.06 -50.33
CA ARG A 33 -26.00 -52.32 -49.98
C ARG A 33 -26.23 -52.65 -48.49
N ARG A 34 -27.01 -53.65 -48.24
CA ARG A 34 -27.20 -54.23 -46.91
C ARG A 34 -25.91 -54.93 -46.49
N TYR A 35 -25.31 -54.42 -45.37
CA TYR A 35 -24.38 -55.17 -44.54
C TYR A 35 -24.95 -55.36 -43.13
N PRO A 36 -24.71 -56.50 -42.46
CA PRO A 36 -25.39 -56.80 -41.21
C PRO A 36 -24.85 -56.02 -40.06
N HIS A 37 -25.63 -55.11 -39.49
CA HIS A 37 -25.36 -54.21 -38.40
C HIS A 37 -24.91 -54.90 -37.09
N GLN A 38 -24.90 -56.21 -36.98
CA GLN A 38 -24.53 -56.90 -35.75
C GLN A 38 -23.02 -57.13 -35.58
N THR A 39 -22.26 -57.31 -36.67
CA THR A 39 -20.81 -57.56 -36.64
C THR A 39 -20.03 -56.31 -36.42
N LEU A 40 -20.46 -55.16 -36.96
CA LEU A 40 -19.77 -53.89 -36.75
C LEU A 40 -19.94 -53.34 -35.32
N ARG A 41 -21.11 -53.50 -34.69
CA ARG A 41 -21.32 -53.18 -33.28
C ARG A 41 -20.47 -54.05 -32.32
N ARG A 42 -20.30 -55.33 -32.61
CA ARG A 42 -19.43 -56.23 -31.85
C ARG A 42 -17.94 -55.88 -32.01
N PHE A 43 -17.51 -55.47 -33.22
CA PHE A 43 -16.14 -55.04 -33.48
C PHE A 43 -15.85 -53.67 -32.81
N CYS A 44 -16.77 -52.70 -32.87
CA CYS A 44 -16.62 -51.40 -32.20
C CYS A 44 -16.66 -51.50 -30.66
N THR A 45 -17.53 -52.36 -30.09
CA THR A 45 -17.53 -52.64 -28.66
C THR A 45 -16.28 -53.40 -28.22
N LEU A 46 -15.80 -54.37 -28.97
CA LEU A 46 -14.54 -55.06 -28.67
C LEU A 46 -13.31 -54.15 -28.81
N ALA A 47 -13.29 -53.25 -29.82
CA ALA A 47 -12.24 -52.27 -29.96
C ALA A 47 -12.27 -51.19 -28.87
N LEU A 48 -13.44 -50.70 -28.44
CA LEU A 48 -13.60 -49.77 -27.36
C LEU A 48 -13.25 -50.38 -26.02
N THR A 49 -13.68 -51.64 -25.73
CA THR A 49 -13.32 -52.33 -24.50
C THR A 49 -11.82 -52.68 -24.44
N SER A 50 -11.22 -53.15 -25.58
CA SER A 50 -9.78 -53.41 -25.61
C SER A 50 -8.95 -52.10 -25.50
N SER A 51 -9.40 -50.99 -26.06
CA SER A 51 -8.77 -49.67 -25.88
C SER A 51 -8.93 -49.15 -24.44
N LEU A 52 -10.09 -49.34 -23.81
CA LEU A 52 -10.29 -48.99 -22.40
C LEU A 52 -9.47 -49.89 -21.46
N ILE A 53 -9.38 -51.20 -21.78
CA ILE A 53 -8.52 -52.13 -21.02
C ILE A 53 -7.04 -51.80 -21.25
N ALA A 54 -6.63 -51.45 -22.46
CA ALA A 54 -5.26 -51.00 -22.74
C ALA A 54 -4.93 -49.69 -22.04
N LEU A 55 -5.84 -48.68 -22.07
CA LEU A 55 -5.72 -47.46 -21.31
C LEU A 55 -5.70 -47.69 -19.80
N PHE A 56 -6.53 -48.61 -19.29
CA PHE A 56 -6.53 -49.00 -17.89
C PHE A 56 -5.25 -49.74 -17.49
N ILE A 57 -4.76 -50.67 -18.37
CA ILE A 57 -3.47 -51.34 -18.16
C ILE A 57 -2.32 -50.35 -18.26
N THR A 58 -2.34 -49.42 -19.22
CA THR A 58 -1.34 -48.34 -19.34
C THR A 58 -1.40 -47.42 -18.12
N PHE A 59 -2.59 -47.06 -17.66
CA PHE A 59 -2.81 -46.29 -16.41
C PHE A 59 -2.33 -47.12 -15.19
N LEU A 60 -2.63 -48.40 -15.11
CA LEU A 60 -2.16 -49.28 -14.04
C LEU A 60 -0.63 -49.45 -14.08
N VAL A 61 -0.05 -49.61 -15.28
CA VAL A 61 1.40 -49.71 -15.47
C VAL A 61 2.08 -48.37 -15.17
N THR A 62 1.49 -47.23 -15.59
CA THR A 62 2.03 -45.91 -15.22
C THR A 62 1.81 -45.55 -13.77
N VAL A 63 0.75 -46.05 -13.10
CA VAL A 63 0.48 -45.77 -11.68
C VAL A 63 1.17 -46.79 -10.77
N VAL A 64 1.31 -48.07 -11.21
CA VAL A 64 1.90 -49.18 -10.40
C VAL A 64 3.39 -49.36 -10.71
N PHE A 65 3.84 -49.11 -11.94
CA PHE A 65 5.22 -49.25 -12.40
C PHE A 65 5.84 -47.90 -12.83
N ALA A 66 5.12 -46.76 -12.80
CA ALA A 66 5.81 -45.51 -12.69
C ALA A 66 6.72 -45.67 -11.46
N PRO A 67 8.03 -45.41 -11.60
CA PRO A 67 8.86 -45.33 -10.40
C PRO A 67 8.07 -44.41 -9.49
N PRO A 68 7.87 -44.79 -8.21
CA PRO A 68 7.26 -43.85 -7.27
C PRO A 68 7.98 -42.53 -7.52
N HIS A 69 7.25 -41.46 -7.78
CA HIS A 69 7.85 -40.15 -7.67
C HIS A 69 8.70 -40.25 -6.43
N PRO A 70 10.00 -40.01 -6.47
CA PRO A 70 10.87 -40.44 -5.41
C PRO A 70 10.36 -39.83 -4.11
N THR A 71 9.45 -40.55 -3.46
CA THR A 71 9.41 -40.58 -2.02
C THR A 71 10.70 -41.30 -1.72
N HIS A 72 11.71 -40.52 -1.39
CA HIS A 72 13.06 -40.96 -1.13
C HIS A 72 13.07 -42.13 -0.13
N HIS A 73 13.00 -43.36 -0.65
CA HIS A 73 13.52 -44.55 0.01
C HIS A 73 14.82 -44.89 -0.70
N GLY A 74 15.91 -44.57 -0.01
CA GLY A 74 17.25 -44.49 -0.50
C GLY A 74 17.75 -45.77 -1.16
N TRP A 75 18.42 -45.50 -2.27
CA TRP A 75 19.72 -46.06 -2.53
C TRP A 75 20.78 -45.24 -1.76
N PRO A 76 21.88 -45.84 -1.29
CA PRO A 76 22.87 -45.15 -0.47
C PRO A 76 23.66 -44.15 -1.33
N GLY A 77 23.17 -42.96 -1.44
CA GLY A 77 23.73 -41.79 -2.05
C GLY A 77 22.90 -40.61 -1.55
N HIS A 78 23.36 -39.92 -0.56
CA HIS A 78 22.96 -38.65 0.06
C HIS A 78 21.65 -38.02 -0.44
N GLY A 79 20.51 -38.61 -0.19
CA GLY A 79 19.20 -37.95 -0.30
C GLY A 79 19.06 -36.98 0.86
N LYS A 80 18.96 -35.67 0.58
CA LYS A 80 18.61 -34.68 1.62
C LYS A 80 17.30 -35.08 2.27
N LYS A 81 17.28 -35.19 3.62
CA LYS A 81 16.08 -35.50 4.42
C LYS A 81 15.08 -34.35 4.21
N HIS A 82 13.83 -34.67 3.93
CA HIS A 82 12.78 -33.64 3.86
C HIS A 82 12.59 -33.03 5.26
N LEU A 83 12.69 -31.69 5.39
CA LEU A 83 12.51 -30.98 6.65
C LEU A 83 11.05 -31.12 7.12
N SER A 84 10.87 -31.35 8.42
CA SER A 84 9.57 -31.18 9.07
C SER A 84 9.25 -29.68 9.23
N TYR A 85 7.98 -29.36 9.44
CA TYR A 85 7.58 -27.97 9.72
C TYR A 85 8.23 -27.41 11.01
N GLU A 86 8.41 -28.24 12.03
CA GLU A 86 9.11 -27.87 13.27
C GLU A 86 10.60 -27.55 13.01
N GLU A 87 11.29 -28.35 12.18
CA GLU A 87 12.66 -28.08 11.77
C GLU A 87 12.74 -26.80 10.94
N LEU A 88 11.75 -26.53 10.07
CA LEU A 88 11.64 -25.25 9.34
C LEU A 88 11.45 -24.08 10.30
N GLN A 89 10.48 -24.13 11.22
CA GLN A 89 10.26 -23.05 12.21
C GLN A 89 11.55 -22.74 12.99
N LYS A 90 12.28 -23.77 13.41
CA LYS A 90 13.55 -23.59 14.10
C LYS A 90 14.56 -22.80 13.24
N ILE A 91 14.69 -23.13 11.97
CA ILE A 91 15.58 -22.41 11.04
C ILE A 91 15.15 -20.94 10.95
N LEU A 92 13.86 -20.70 10.75
CA LEU A 92 13.31 -19.35 10.58
C LEU A 92 13.41 -18.50 11.86
N LEU A 93 13.47 -19.11 13.03
CA LEU A 93 13.69 -18.41 14.30
C LEU A 93 15.18 -18.19 14.61
N GLU A 94 16.07 -19.12 14.22
CA GLU A 94 17.48 -19.09 14.60
C GLU A 94 18.37 -18.38 13.56
N THR A 95 17.98 -18.36 12.29
CA THR A 95 18.79 -17.76 11.22
C THR A 95 18.80 -16.24 11.25
N PRO A 96 17.66 -15.51 11.46
CA PRO A 96 17.70 -14.06 11.48
C PRO A 96 18.67 -13.51 12.51
N SER A 97 19.49 -12.54 12.11
CA SER A 97 20.61 -12.01 12.90
C SER A 97 20.55 -10.49 12.96
N ALA A 98 20.55 -9.95 14.15
CA ALA A 98 20.63 -8.51 14.39
C ALA A 98 21.90 -7.91 13.75
N PHE A 99 23.04 -8.61 13.82
CA PHE A 99 24.28 -8.18 13.18
C PHE A 99 24.12 -8.10 11.65
N LYS A 100 23.51 -9.10 11.01
CA LYS A 100 23.27 -9.07 9.56
C LYS A 100 22.25 -8.00 9.17
N ALA A 101 21.17 -7.84 9.92
CA ALA A 101 20.21 -6.76 9.70
C ALA A 101 20.89 -5.38 9.74
N SER A 102 21.80 -5.17 10.69
CA SER A 102 22.63 -3.95 10.75
C SER A 102 23.55 -3.78 9.52
N GLU A 103 24.12 -4.89 8.99
CA GLU A 103 24.91 -4.81 7.75
C GLU A 103 24.06 -4.43 6.54
N TRP A 104 22.84 -4.98 6.43
CA TRP A 104 21.92 -4.65 5.35
C TRP A 104 21.43 -3.20 5.45
N SER A 105 21.00 -2.77 6.64
CA SER A 105 20.62 -1.37 6.89
C SER A 105 21.76 -0.40 6.50
N ARG A 106 22.98 -0.68 6.94
CA ARG A 106 24.16 0.13 6.58
C ARG A 106 24.42 0.19 5.08
N TYR A 107 24.21 -0.91 4.37
CA TYR A 107 24.37 -0.95 2.91
C TYR A 107 23.34 -0.05 2.22
N TYR A 108 22.05 -0.27 2.49
CA TYR A 108 20.99 0.47 1.82
C TYR A 108 21.01 1.97 2.11
N THR A 109 21.45 2.37 3.31
CA THR A 109 21.53 3.77 3.74
C THR A 109 22.83 4.47 3.39
N SER A 110 23.71 3.85 2.59
CA SER A 110 25.05 4.37 2.29
C SER A 110 25.09 5.41 1.17
N GLY A 111 23.99 5.67 0.50
CA GLY A 111 23.90 6.65 -0.59
C GLY A 111 22.48 6.80 -1.14
N PRO A 112 22.24 7.85 -1.96
CA PRO A 112 20.92 8.14 -2.49
C PRO A 112 20.31 7.00 -3.31
N HIS A 113 19.06 6.73 -3.10
CA HIS A 113 18.28 5.73 -3.84
C HIS A 113 16.85 6.21 -4.09
N LEU A 114 16.74 7.46 -4.54
CA LEU A 114 15.49 8.03 -5.03
C LEU A 114 14.94 7.18 -6.18
N ALA A 115 13.63 7.04 -6.25
CA ALA A 115 12.92 6.25 -7.27
C ALA A 115 13.50 6.39 -8.68
N GLY A 116 13.79 5.26 -9.33
CA GLY A 116 14.37 5.19 -10.67
C GLY A 116 15.84 5.65 -10.81
N LYS A 117 16.57 5.85 -9.71
CA LYS A 117 17.95 6.36 -9.76
C LYS A 117 19.03 5.34 -9.44
N ASN A 118 18.79 4.36 -8.61
CA ASN A 118 19.83 3.42 -8.14
C ASN A 118 19.63 1.98 -8.64
N LEU A 119 19.82 1.75 -9.94
CA LEU A 119 19.81 0.41 -10.53
C LEU A 119 20.80 -0.53 -9.85
N SER A 120 22.00 -0.05 -9.49
CA SER A 120 23.02 -0.90 -8.88
C SER A 120 22.61 -1.49 -7.53
N GLN A 121 21.74 -0.79 -6.78
CA GLN A 121 21.20 -1.31 -5.53
C GLN A 121 20.13 -2.40 -5.80
N ALA A 122 19.34 -2.27 -6.88
CA ALA A 122 18.42 -3.32 -7.33
C ALA A 122 19.19 -4.57 -7.80
N GLU A 123 20.22 -4.40 -8.60
CA GLU A 123 21.09 -5.48 -9.06
C GLU A 123 21.77 -6.18 -7.87
N TRP A 124 22.30 -5.42 -6.91
CA TRP A 124 22.90 -5.97 -5.71
C TRP A 124 21.89 -6.78 -4.88
N THR A 125 20.67 -6.28 -4.72
CA THR A 125 19.60 -7.00 -4.02
C THR A 125 19.29 -8.33 -4.71
N SER A 126 19.14 -8.31 -6.03
CA SER A 126 18.93 -9.51 -6.84
C SER A 126 20.10 -10.50 -6.70
N ASP A 127 21.35 -10.01 -6.73
CA ASP A 127 22.52 -10.86 -6.55
C ASP A 127 22.55 -11.54 -5.18
N ARG A 128 22.22 -10.80 -4.09
CA ARG A 128 22.13 -11.39 -2.73
C ARG A 128 21.07 -12.48 -2.68
N TRP A 129 19.90 -12.26 -3.24
CA TRP A 129 18.85 -13.27 -3.28
C TRP A 129 19.26 -14.51 -4.08
N ASN A 130 19.92 -14.32 -5.22
CA ASN A 130 20.47 -15.42 -6.02
C ASN A 130 21.56 -16.20 -5.27
N GLU A 131 22.42 -15.53 -4.52
CA GLU A 131 23.44 -16.19 -3.66
C GLU A 131 22.78 -17.07 -2.58
N TRP A 132 21.63 -16.68 -2.06
CA TRP A 132 20.87 -17.50 -1.11
C TRP A 132 19.99 -18.56 -1.78
N GLY A 133 20.14 -18.74 -3.10
CA GLY A 133 19.45 -19.78 -3.86
C GLY A 133 18.01 -19.45 -4.27
N ILE A 134 17.61 -18.18 -4.14
CA ILE A 134 16.31 -17.67 -4.62
C ILE A 134 16.53 -17.03 -6.00
N LYS A 135 15.97 -17.67 -7.04
CA LYS A 135 16.06 -17.12 -8.39
C LYS A 135 15.40 -15.76 -8.45
N SER A 136 16.16 -14.72 -8.75
CA SER A 136 15.66 -13.35 -8.85
C SER A 136 16.13 -12.64 -10.11
N GLU A 137 15.35 -11.63 -10.51
CA GLU A 137 15.61 -10.77 -11.66
C GLU A 137 15.11 -9.35 -11.39
N VAL A 138 15.67 -8.37 -12.10
CA VAL A 138 15.24 -6.97 -12.08
C VAL A 138 14.23 -6.77 -13.21
N VAL A 139 13.05 -6.25 -12.88
CA VAL A 139 11.96 -5.91 -13.81
C VAL A 139 11.85 -4.40 -13.90
N ALA A 140 11.67 -3.85 -15.10
CA ALA A 140 11.59 -2.42 -15.32
C ALA A 140 10.22 -1.96 -15.83
N TYR A 141 9.79 -0.79 -15.33
CA TYR A 141 8.61 -0.06 -15.79
C TYR A 141 9.00 1.37 -16.13
N ASP A 142 8.59 1.86 -17.30
CA ASP A 142 8.89 3.23 -17.76
C ASP A 142 7.84 4.19 -17.22
N THR A 143 8.06 4.83 -16.07
CA THR A 143 7.06 5.59 -15.36
C THR A 143 7.27 7.10 -15.45
N TYR A 144 6.18 7.85 -15.37
CA TYR A 144 6.19 9.32 -15.38
C TYR A 144 6.36 9.85 -13.97
N ILE A 145 7.51 10.45 -13.69
CA ILE A 145 7.83 11.08 -12.41
C ILE A 145 8.57 12.41 -12.59
N ASN A 146 8.90 13.08 -11.49
CA ASN A 146 9.69 14.32 -11.51
C ASN A 146 10.91 14.25 -10.62
N TYR A 147 11.90 15.08 -10.93
CA TYR A 147 13.08 15.30 -10.09
C TYR A 147 13.25 16.80 -9.81
N PRO A 148 13.77 17.20 -8.63
CA PRO A 148 13.99 18.59 -8.29
C PRO A 148 15.12 19.19 -9.11
N VAL A 149 14.91 20.39 -9.64
CA VAL A 149 15.93 21.17 -10.37
C VAL A 149 16.42 22.34 -9.52
N ASP A 150 15.49 23.20 -9.06
CA ASP A 150 15.77 24.34 -8.20
C ASP A 150 14.55 24.74 -7.38
N HIS A 151 14.78 25.41 -6.25
CA HIS A 151 13.71 25.82 -5.36
C HIS A 151 14.13 27.01 -4.50
N GLY A 152 13.15 27.73 -3.97
CA GLY A 152 13.39 28.87 -3.10
C GLY A 152 12.13 29.32 -2.37
N LEU A 153 12.32 29.82 -1.15
CA LEU A 153 11.26 30.41 -0.34
C LEU A 153 11.78 31.64 0.36
N ALA A 154 11.08 32.79 0.19
CA ALA A 154 11.43 34.02 0.84
C ALA A 154 10.19 34.78 1.36
N LEU A 155 10.31 35.31 2.57
CA LEU A 155 9.39 36.29 3.10
C LEU A 155 9.86 37.70 2.64
N LEU A 156 9.00 38.39 1.95
CA LEU A 156 9.26 39.69 1.39
C LEU A 156 8.37 40.75 2.07
N GLU A 157 8.96 41.90 2.38
CA GLU A 157 8.27 43.05 2.99
C GLU A 157 8.50 44.31 2.21
N LYS A 158 7.48 45.15 2.12
CA LYS A 158 7.60 46.54 1.67
C LYS A 158 7.46 47.46 2.87
N PRO A 159 8.35 48.46 3.02
CA PRO A 159 8.17 49.46 4.03
C PRO A 159 6.83 50.21 3.89
N LYS A 160 6.15 50.42 5.00
CA LYS A 160 5.00 51.35 5.05
C LYS A 160 5.53 52.77 5.01
N SER A 161 5.64 53.34 3.83
CA SER A 161 6.16 54.73 3.64
C SER A 161 5.42 55.45 2.55
N ASP A 162 5.14 56.76 2.78
CA ASP A 162 4.50 57.62 1.81
C ASP A 162 5.48 58.18 0.77
N THR A 163 6.73 57.69 0.73
CA THR A 163 7.77 58.17 -0.21
C THR A 163 7.91 57.22 -1.41
N PRO A 164 8.10 57.70 -2.64
CA PRO A 164 8.24 56.87 -3.85
C PRO A 164 9.37 55.86 -3.83
N ASP A 165 10.44 56.10 -3.08
CA ASP A 165 11.58 55.19 -2.94
C ASP A 165 11.31 53.98 -2.03
N ALA A 166 10.12 53.89 -1.40
CA ALA A 166 9.71 52.83 -0.52
C ALA A 166 9.01 51.65 -1.23
N GLU A 167 8.96 51.63 -2.58
CA GLU A 167 8.24 50.63 -3.33
C GLU A 167 9.01 49.32 -3.56
N GLU A 168 10.28 49.25 -3.20
CA GLU A 168 11.10 48.06 -3.43
C GLU A 168 10.89 46.97 -2.35
N TRP A 169 10.65 45.73 -2.82
CA TRP A 169 10.58 44.58 -1.93
C TRP A 169 11.92 44.29 -1.25
N LYS A 170 11.92 44.12 0.05
CA LYS A 170 13.07 43.66 0.84
C LYS A 170 12.85 42.26 1.32
N VAL A 171 13.93 41.48 1.29
CA VAL A 171 13.90 40.11 1.83
C VAL A 171 14.00 40.22 3.38
N ALA A 172 12.89 39.96 4.06
CA ALA A 172 12.82 39.90 5.51
C ALA A 172 13.38 38.56 6.03
N PHE A 173 13.12 37.46 5.31
CA PHE A 173 13.67 36.15 5.58
C PHE A 173 13.82 35.37 4.29
N LYS A 174 14.89 34.55 4.17
CA LYS A 174 15.12 33.62 3.07
C LYS A 174 15.40 32.23 3.68
N ALA A 175 14.59 31.25 3.36
CA ALA A 175 14.80 29.87 3.76
C ALA A 175 16.07 29.31 3.10
N THR A 176 16.81 28.50 3.84
CA THR A 176 17.98 27.79 3.32
C THR A 176 17.59 26.55 2.54
N LEU A 177 16.44 25.97 2.90
CA LEU A 177 15.89 24.73 2.35
C LEU A 177 16.91 23.60 2.38
N LYS A 178 17.72 23.54 3.43
CA LYS A 178 18.76 22.54 3.63
C LYS A 178 18.74 22.04 5.06
N GLU A 179 18.94 20.74 5.19
CA GLU A 179 19.24 20.10 6.46
C GLU A 179 20.74 20.14 6.66
N PRO A 180 21.25 20.73 7.75
CA PRO A 180 22.70 20.79 8.03
C PRO A 180 23.31 19.40 8.16
N ALA A 181 24.55 19.25 7.67
CA ALA A 181 25.36 18.09 7.96
C ALA A 181 25.72 18.05 9.46
N LEU A 182 25.60 16.87 10.07
CA LEU A 182 25.88 16.62 11.47
C LEU A 182 27.18 15.81 11.58
N GLU A 183 28.05 16.19 12.54
CA GLU A 183 29.37 15.54 12.71
C GLU A 183 29.22 14.07 13.10
N GLU A 184 28.21 13.76 13.90
CA GLU A 184 27.91 12.43 14.42
C GLU A 184 27.22 11.52 13.38
N ASP A 185 26.58 12.11 12.38
CA ASP A 185 25.78 11.39 11.38
C ASP A 185 26.43 11.44 9.98
N PRO A 186 27.23 10.42 9.60
CA PRO A 186 27.88 10.39 8.30
C PRO A 186 26.95 10.44 7.09
N THR A 187 25.71 9.92 7.21
CA THR A 187 24.73 9.94 6.11
C THR A 187 24.30 11.38 5.81
N SER A 188 24.17 12.22 6.82
CA SER A 188 23.82 13.65 6.66
C SER A 188 24.93 14.47 5.98
N GLN A 189 26.13 13.93 5.86
CA GLN A 189 27.32 14.59 5.30
C GLN A 189 27.57 14.26 3.82
N LEU A 190 26.73 13.45 3.19
CA LEU A 190 26.88 13.06 1.81
C LEU A 190 26.71 14.27 0.87
N ASP A 191 27.66 14.45 -0.07
CA ASP A 191 27.67 15.56 -1.01
C ASP A 191 26.51 15.50 -2.02
N ASP A 192 25.97 14.32 -2.27
CA ASP A 192 24.89 14.02 -3.19
C ASP A 192 23.52 13.85 -2.47
N SER A 193 23.36 14.44 -1.31
CA SER A 193 22.11 14.46 -0.57
C SER A 193 20.95 15.04 -1.41
N ILE A 194 19.78 14.42 -1.30
CA ILE A 194 18.60 14.83 -2.07
C ILE A 194 18.05 16.15 -1.54
N PRO A 195 17.80 17.17 -2.41
CA PRO A 195 17.22 18.44 -1.99
C PRO A 195 15.86 18.29 -1.30
N THR A 196 15.41 19.34 -0.61
CA THR A 196 14.05 19.39 -0.06
C THR A 196 13.06 19.66 -1.17
N PHE A 197 12.12 18.73 -1.44
CA PHE A 197 11.11 18.90 -2.49
C PHE A 197 9.90 18.01 -2.23
N HIS A 198 8.84 18.23 -2.98
CA HIS A 198 7.72 17.29 -3.07
C HIS A 198 7.71 16.57 -4.43
N GLY A 199 7.60 15.26 -4.41
CA GLY A 199 7.28 14.48 -5.61
C GLY A 199 5.94 14.91 -6.20
N TYR A 200 5.88 15.01 -7.53
CA TYR A 200 4.72 15.50 -8.29
C TYR A 200 4.27 16.93 -8.02
N SER A 201 5.06 17.76 -7.36
CA SER A 201 4.75 19.19 -7.24
C SER A 201 4.90 19.91 -8.58
N ALA A 202 3.97 20.79 -8.88
CA ALA A 202 4.09 21.61 -10.10
C ALA A 202 5.31 22.56 -10.02
N SER A 203 5.93 22.82 -11.17
CA SER A 203 6.87 23.95 -11.30
C SER A 203 6.11 25.26 -11.23
N GLY A 204 6.70 26.29 -10.62
CA GLY A 204 6.12 27.62 -10.53
C GLY A 204 6.95 28.60 -9.72
N ASN A 205 6.72 29.86 -9.98
CA ASN A 205 7.29 30.97 -9.18
C ASN A 205 6.16 31.94 -8.85
N VAL A 206 5.64 31.82 -7.63
CA VAL A 206 4.45 32.56 -7.19
C VAL A 206 4.79 33.49 -6.03
N THR A 207 4.15 34.64 -6.02
CA THR A 207 4.30 35.63 -4.93
C THR A 207 2.92 36.08 -4.50
N GLY A 208 2.63 36.00 -3.21
CA GLY A 208 1.33 36.37 -2.67
C GLY A 208 1.28 36.46 -1.15
N SER A 209 0.24 37.11 -0.66
CA SER A 209 -0.12 37.05 0.75
C SER A 209 -0.38 35.59 1.13
N PHE A 210 -0.22 35.22 2.39
CA PHE A 210 -0.32 33.83 2.85
C PHE A 210 -1.23 33.68 4.07
N VAL A 211 -1.73 32.48 4.25
CA VAL A 211 -2.71 32.11 5.28
C VAL A 211 -2.22 30.85 5.98
N TYR A 212 -2.23 30.83 7.31
CA TYR A 212 -2.05 29.59 8.07
C TYR A 212 -3.35 28.78 8.01
N VAL A 213 -3.25 27.56 7.55
CA VAL A 213 -4.40 26.70 7.27
C VAL A 213 -4.45 25.43 8.14
N ASN A 214 -3.84 25.47 9.33
CA ASN A 214 -3.75 24.35 10.27
C ASN A 214 -3.15 23.10 9.60
N TYR A 215 -3.75 21.93 9.72
CA TYR A 215 -3.35 20.73 8.99
C TYR A 215 -3.72 20.75 7.49
N GLY A 216 -4.44 21.76 7.02
CA GLY A 216 -4.90 21.84 5.63
C GLY A 216 -5.84 20.70 5.25
N THR A 217 -6.60 20.20 6.20
CA THR A 217 -7.66 19.23 5.93
C THR A 217 -8.80 19.90 5.14
N TYR A 218 -9.63 19.12 4.49
CA TYR A 218 -10.85 19.64 3.85
C TYR A 218 -11.64 20.52 4.83
N TRP A 219 -11.71 20.14 6.09
CA TRP A 219 -12.49 20.81 7.15
C TRP A 219 -11.83 22.07 7.66
N ASP A 220 -10.51 22.11 7.75
CA ASP A 220 -9.78 23.33 8.07
C ASP A 220 -10.13 24.42 7.06
N PHE A 221 -10.12 24.08 5.78
CA PHE A 221 -10.51 25.02 4.74
C PHE A 221 -11.97 25.46 4.81
N GLU A 222 -12.89 24.53 5.14
CA GLU A 222 -14.30 24.87 5.35
C GLU A 222 -14.50 25.83 6.53
N ASP A 223 -13.71 25.70 7.59
CA ASP A 223 -13.72 26.61 8.72
C ASP A 223 -13.26 28.01 8.33
N LEU A 224 -12.18 28.10 7.56
CA LEU A 224 -11.68 29.35 7.04
C LEU A 224 -12.72 30.05 6.14
N ILE A 225 -13.40 29.28 5.28
CA ILE A 225 -14.48 29.80 4.42
C ILE A 225 -15.64 30.34 5.28
N LYS A 226 -16.07 29.59 6.30
CA LYS A 226 -17.12 30.03 7.23
C LYS A 226 -16.74 31.29 8.01
N ALA A 227 -15.45 31.45 8.32
CA ALA A 227 -14.89 32.65 8.97
C ALA A 227 -14.65 33.83 7.98
N ASN A 228 -15.04 33.69 6.72
CA ASN A 228 -14.83 34.66 5.65
C ASN A 228 -13.35 35.03 5.41
N ILE A 229 -12.45 34.07 5.61
CA ILE A 229 -11.03 34.24 5.28
C ILE A 229 -10.87 34.09 3.76
N THR A 230 -10.27 35.07 3.11
CA THR A 230 -10.00 35.02 1.66
C THR A 230 -8.82 34.10 1.39
N LEU A 231 -9.06 33.08 0.56
CA LEU A 231 -8.06 32.03 0.20
C LEU A 231 -7.57 32.22 -1.24
N GLU A 232 -8.44 32.62 -2.16
CA GLU A 232 -8.11 32.81 -3.58
C GLU A 232 -6.91 33.76 -3.75
N GLY A 233 -5.94 33.34 -4.57
CA GLY A 233 -4.71 34.08 -4.84
C GLY A 233 -3.71 34.13 -3.67
N LYS A 234 -3.93 33.35 -2.59
CA LYS A 234 -3.03 33.27 -1.42
C LYS A 234 -2.16 32.02 -1.48
N ILE A 235 -1.08 32.02 -0.66
CA ILE A 235 -0.25 30.85 -0.44
C ILE A 235 -0.69 30.21 0.89
N ALA A 236 -0.94 28.89 0.85
CA ALA A 236 -1.24 28.12 2.06
C ALA A 236 0.02 27.82 2.85
N VAL A 237 0.00 27.99 4.17
CA VAL A 237 1.00 27.51 5.10
C VAL A 237 0.34 26.45 5.99
N ALA A 238 0.63 25.19 5.72
CA ALA A 238 0.02 24.06 6.39
C ALA A 238 1.05 23.28 7.22
N ARG A 239 0.62 22.68 8.33
CA ARG A 239 1.45 21.69 9.02
C ARG A 239 1.16 20.27 8.55
N TYR A 240 2.15 19.40 8.67
CA TYR A 240 1.98 17.96 8.45
C TYR A 240 1.04 17.35 9.51
N GLY A 241 0.63 16.11 9.30
CA GLY A 241 -0.33 15.43 10.16
C GLY A 241 -1.77 15.58 9.69
N GLY A 242 -2.67 14.86 10.33
CA GLY A 242 -4.10 14.88 10.05
C GLY A 242 -4.51 14.12 8.78
N ILE A 243 -3.95 14.45 7.64
CA ILE A 243 -4.23 13.81 6.34
C ILE A 243 -2.98 13.71 5.48
N PHE A 244 -3.08 12.92 4.40
CA PHE A 244 -2.03 12.81 3.37
C PHE A 244 -1.71 14.18 2.75
N ARG A 245 -0.41 14.46 2.57
CA ARG A 245 0.08 15.79 2.15
C ARG A 245 -0.45 16.26 0.81
N GLY A 246 -0.61 15.35 -0.16
CA GLY A 246 -1.15 15.68 -1.48
C GLY A 246 -2.57 16.24 -1.44
N LEU A 247 -3.40 15.78 -0.49
CA LEU A 247 -4.77 16.27 -0.33
C LEU A 247 -4.84 17.68 0.25
N LYS A 248 -3.84 18.11 1.03
CA LYS A 248 -3.70 19.52 1.48
C LYS A 248 -3.50 20.43 0.27
N VAL A 249 -2.58 20.07 -0.63
CA VAL A 249 -2.30 20.80 -1.86
C VAL A 249 -3.51 20.76 -2.82
N LYS A 250 -4.17 19.60 -2.94
CA LYS A 250 -5.38 19.44 -3.74
C LYS A 250 -6.47 20.42 -3.30
N ARG A 251 -6.77 20.48 -2.00
CA ARG A 251 -7.82 21.35 -1.49
C ARG A 251 -7.46 22.83 -1.62
N ALA A 252 -6.19 23.20 -1.35
CA ALA A 252 -5.70 24.55 -1.58
C ALA A 252 -5.91 24.99 -3.05
N GLN A 253 -5.51 24.16 -4.00
CA GLN A 253 -5.69 24.38 -5.44
C GLN A 253 -7.17 24.55 -5.83
N GLU A 254 -8.05 23.68 -5.33
CA GLU A 254 -9.50 23.76 -5.59
C GLU A 254 -10.12 25.08 -5.12
N LEU A 255 -9.52 25.71 -4.11
CA LEU A 255 -9.98 27.01 -3.56
C LEU A 255 -9.26 28.21 -4.17
N GLY A 256 -8.54 28.00 -5.29
CA GLY A 256 -7.87 29.08 -6.02
C GLY A 256 -6.61 29.61 -5.34
N MET A 257 -6.03 28.88 -4.37
CA MET A 257 -4.72 29.25 -3.82
C MET A 257 -3.62 28.98 -4.85
N ILE A 258 -2.52 29.73 -4.77
CA ILE A 258 -1.48 29.76 -5.81
C ILE A 258 -0.22 28.97 -5.45
N GLY A 259 -0.12 28.48 -4.22
CA GLY A 259 1.01 27.69 -3.75
C GLY A 259 0.76 27.15 -2.34
N CYS A 260 1.57 26.16 -1.94
CA CYS A 260 1.45 25.55 -0.63
C CYS A 260 2.83 25.31 0.00
N VAL A 261 3.02 25.69 1.26
CA VAL A 261 4.21 25.42 2.06
C VAL A 261 3.80 24.51 3.22
N LEU A 262 4.52 23.40 3.40
CA LEU A 262 4.24 22.42 4.47
C LEU A 262 5.40 22.34 5.45
N PHE A 263 5.11 22.23 6.74
CA PHE A 263 6.12 22.08 7.79
C PHE A 263 5.66 21.07 8.86
N THR A 264 6.60 20.44 9.54
CA THR A 264 6.31 19.61 10.71
C THR A 264 6.31 20.48 11.96
N ASP A 265 5.22 20.47 12.72
CA ASP A 265 5.14 21.17 14.01
C ASP A 265 5.56 20.22 15.13
N PRO A 266 6.59 20.54 15.95
CA PRO A 266 7.06 19.66 17.02
C PRO A 266 6.01 19.41 18.11
N GLY A 267 4.92 20.19 18.16
CA GLY A 267 3.81 19.92 19.07
C GLY A 267 3.07 18.62 18.81
N ASP A 268 3.25 18.04 17.61
CA ASP A 268 2.70 16.71 17.27
C ASP A 268 3.64 15.55 17.66
N ASP A 269 4.85 15.84 18.17
CA ASP A 269 5.84 14.83 18.58
C ASP A 269 5.64 14.30 20.02
N GLY A 270 4.56 14.68 20.72
CA GLY A 270 4.27 14.23 22.08
C GLY A 270 5.19 14.87 23.13
N GLU A 271 5.73 14.06 24.05
CA GLU A 271 6.52 14.54 25.19
C GLU A 271 7.97 14.89 24.81
N MET A 272 8.57 14.19 23.85
CA MET A 272 9.99 14.34 23.51
C MET A 272 10.26 15.54 22.60
N THR A 273 10.14 16.74 23.13
CA THR A 273 10.34 17.99 22.38
C THR A 273 11.39 18.90 23.04
N GLU A 274 12.01 19.77 22.23
CA GLU A 274 12.88 20.86 22.73
C GLU A 274 12.15 21.75 23.75
N ALA A 275 10.87 22.00 23.54
CA ALA A 275 10.04 22.80 24.45
C ALA A 275 9.90 22.15 25.82
N ASN A 276 9.92 20.84 25.93
CA ASN A 276 9.86 20.09 27.17
C ASN A 276 11.25 19.83 27.79
N GLY A 277 12.32 20.32 27.15
CA GLY A 277 13.69 20.28 27.68
C GLY A 277 14.50 19.06 27.25
N TYR A 278 14.05 18.33 26.24
CA TYR A 278 14.84 17.26 25.64
C TYR A 278 15.84 17.82 24.63
N ASP A 279 17.03 17.23 24.63
CA ASP A 279 18.03 17.53 23.58
C ASP A 279 17.54 17.02 22.23
N THR A 280 17.83 17.80 21.20
CA THR A 280 17.47 17.42 19.83
C THR A 280 18.50 16.48 19.22
N TYR A 281 18.08 15.66 18.26
CA TYR A 281 18.98 14.84 17.45
C TYR A 281 20.12 15.72 16.89
N PRO A 282 21.40 15.28 16.87
CA PRO A 282 21.90 13.95 17.22
C PRO A 282 22.21 13.72 18.71
N ASN A 283 22.08 14.74 19.56
CA ASN A 283 22.49 14.68 20.97
C ASN A 283 21.39 14.12 21.89
N GLY A 284 20.18 13.99 21.40
CA GLY A 284 19.04 13.50 22.16
C GLY A 284 17.87 13.03 21.28
N PRO A 285 16.77 12.63 21.92
CA PRO A 285 15.66 11.96 21.25
C PRO A 285 14.68 12.88 20.53
N ALA A 286 14.73 14.21 20.75
CA ALA A 286 13.79 15.14 20.13
C ALA A 286 14.11 15.38 18.66
N ARG A 287 13.10 15.79 17.88
CA ARG A 287 13.25 16.11 16.46
C ARG A 287 14.31 17.21 16.25
N HIS A 288 15.19 17.01 15.25
CA HIS A 288 16.11 18.04 14.85
C HIS A 288 15.38 19.25 14.27
N PRO A 289 15.68 20.50 14.70
CA PRO A 289 14.96 21.70 14.27
C PRO A 289 14.91 21.94 12.77
N SER A 290 15.94 21.49 12.04
CA SER A 290 16.05 21.62 10.58
C SER A 290 15.55 20.38 9.82
N SER A 291 14.99 19.39 10.49
CA SER A 291 14.39 18.21 9.87
C SER A 291 13.28 18.62 8.90
N VAL A 292 13.32 18.11 7.66
CA VAL A 292 12.34 18.41 6.62
C VAL A 292 11.69 17.12 6.12
N GLN A 293 10.37 17.02 6.25
CA GLN A 293 9.61 15.92 5.71
C GLN A 293 9.35 16.11 4.21
N ARG A 294 10.06 15.36 3.35
CA ARG A 294 9.78 15.27 1.92
C ARG A 294 8.52 14.44 1.67
N GLY A 295 8.19 14.13 0.43
CA GLY A 295 7.12 13.21 0.08
C GLY A 295 6.35 13.60 -1.16
N SER A 296 5.51 12.68 -1.64
CA SER A 296 4.66 12.89 -2.81
C SER A 296 3.42 13.74 -2.50
N VAL A 297 3.05 14.59 -3.44
CA VAL A 297 1.77 15.30 -3.45
C VAL A 297 0.81 14.80 -4.54
N GLN A 298 1.07 13.62 -5.12
CA GLN A 298 0.10 12.91 -5.97
C GLN A 298 -1.23 12.76 -5.21
N PHE A 299 -2.34 12.72 -5.93
CA PHE A 299 -3.66 12.54 -5.30
C PHE A 299 -3.95 11.04 -5.12
N LEU A 300 -3.24 10.38 -4.20
CA LEU A 300 -3.29 8.93 -3.97
C LEU A 300 -4.69 8.38 -3.74
N SER A 301 -5.58 9.16 -3.14
CA SER A 301 -6.97 8.73 -2.97
C SER A 301 -7.78 8.71 -4.28
N VAL A 302 -7.22 9.22 -5.38
CA VAL A 302 -7.81 9.15 -6.73
C VAL A 302 -7.31 7.92 -7.47
N ALA A 303 -5.99 7.75 -7.56
CA ALA A 303 -5.33 6.55 -8.07
C ALA A 303 -3.85 6.53 -7.64
N PRO A 304 -3.30 5.38 -7.24
CA PRO A 304 -1.85 5.17 -7.11
C PRO A 304 -1.22 4.82 -8.47
N GLY A 305 0.09 4.53 -8.48
CA GLY A 305 0.83 4.15 -9.66
C GLY A 305 1.19 5.33 -10.56
N ASP A 306 1.63 5.05 -11.76
CA ASP A 306 1.93 6.07 -12.76
C ASP A 306 0.65 6.85 -13.13
N PRO A 307 0.58 8.16 -12.88
CA PRO A 307 -0.62 8.94 -13.16
C PRO A 307 -0.98 8.98 -14.67
N THR A 308 -0.08 8.56 -15.56
CA THR A 308 -0.30 8.53 -17.01
C THR A 308 -0.78 7.18 -17.53
N THR A 309 -0.77 6.11 -16.72
CA THR A 309 -1.20 4.76 -17.12
C THR A 309 -2.14 4.09 -16.11
N PRO A 310 -3.16 4.79 -15.54
CA PRO A 310 -3.99 4.22 -14.49
C PRO A 310 -4.75 2.98 -14.97
N GLY A 311 -4.49 1.83 -14.34
CA GLY A 311 -5.19 0.57 -14.61
C GLY A 311 -4.51 -0.33 -15.65
N TYR A 312 -3.29 0.00 -16.12
CA TYR A 312 -2.48 -0.85 -17.01
C TYR A 312 -0.99 -0.52 -16.88
N PRO A 313 -0.10 -1.51 -17.06
CA PRO A 313 1.32 -1.36 -16.76
C PRO A 313 2.03 -0.38 -17.70
N SER A 314 2.91 0.42 -17.11
CA SER A 314 3.72 1.45 -17.77
C SER A 314 4.91 0.82 -18.52
N LYS A 315 4.63 0.18 -19.66
CA LYS A 315 5.64 -0.44 -20.52
C LYS A 315 5.99 0.45 -21.72
N PRO A 316 7.14 0.23 -22.39
CA PRO A 316 7.51 0.97 -23.58
C PRO A 316 6.41 0.99 -24.65
N GLY A 317 6.02 2.18 -25.09
CA GLY A 317 5.06 2.35 -26.19
C GLY A 317 3.58 2.26 -25.85
N VAL A 318 3.21 2.12 -24.57
CA VAL A 318 1.80 2.18 -24.15
C VAL A 318 1.24 3.61 -24.28
N PRO A 319 -0.06 3.78 -24.57
CA PRO A 319 -0.70 5.09 -24.53
C PRO A 319 -0.61 5.70 -23.12
N ARG A 320 -0.51 7.05 -23.05
CA ARG A 320 -0.48 7.74 -21.77
C ARG A 320 -1.63 8.72 -21.65
N ALA A 321 -2.27 8.71 -20.48
CA ALA A 321 -3.34 9.61 -20.12
C ALA A 321 -2.80 10.99 -19.69
N PRO A 322 -3.61 12.07 -19.81
CA PRO A 322 -3.32 13.35 -19.15
C PRO A 322 -3.28 13.17 -17.62
N VAL A 323 -2.43 13.97 -16.97
CA VAL A 323 -2.25 13.92 -15.50
C VAL A 323 -3.23 14.84 -14.74
N ASP A 324 -4.12 15.52 -15.44
CA ASP A 324 -5.09 16.45 -14.84
C ASP A 324 -5.98 15.71 -13.81
N GLY A 325 -6.00 16.23 -12.59
CA GLY A 325 -6.75 15.61 -11.49
C GLY A 325 -6.06 14.44 -10.78
N ALA A 326 -4.85 14.05 -11.20
CA ALA A 326 -4.03 13.06 -10.52
C ALA A 326 -2.88 13.67 -9.73
N ILE A 327 -2.36 14.83 -10.17
CA ILE A 327 -1.28 15.58 -9.52
C ILE A 327 -1.62 17.06 -9.41
N PRO A 328 -0.95 17.84 -8.51
CA PRO A 328 -1.19 19.27 -8.37
C PRO A 328 -0.80 20.09 -9.61
N SER A 329 -1.51 21.21 -9.78
CA SER A 329 -1.18 22.28 -10.75
C SER A 329 -0.55 23.53 -10.11
N ILE A 330 -0.39 23.55 -8.79
CA ILE A 330 0.26 24.62 -8.04
C ILE A 330 1.56 24.13 -7.39
N PRO A 331 2.59 25.00 -7.25
CA PRO A 331 3.83 24.62 -6.59
C PRO A 331 3.65 24.40 -5.09
N SER A 332 4.40 23.43 -4.55
CA SER A 332 4.47 23.17 -3.11
C SER A 332 5.90 22.85 -2.67
N LEU A 333 6.25 23.24 -1.44
CA LEU A 333 7.54 22.96 -0.83
C LEU A 333 7.39 22.51 0.62
N PRO A 334 8.16 21.50 1.06
CA PRO A 334 8.34 21.19 2.46
C PRO A 334 9.45 22.06 3.06
N ILE A 335 9.27 22.46 4.33
CA ILE A 335 10.26 23.22 5.08
C ILE A 335 10.38 22.69 6.51
N SER A 336 11.48 22.97 7.16
CA SER A 336 11.67 22.71 8.58
C SER A 336 10.84 23.65 9.46
N TYR A 337 10.60 23.25 10.73
CA TYR A 337 9.87 24.15 11.62
C TYR A 337 10.68 25.39 11.99
N VAL A 338 12.01 25.33 12.04
CA VAL A 338 12.84 26.49 12.27
C VAL A 338 12.69 27.55 11.18
N GLU A 339 12.46 27.12 9.95
CA GLU A 339 12.18 28.00 8.81
C GLU A 339 10.71 28.46 8.75
N ALA A 340 9.78 27.68 9.29
CA ALA A 340 8.39 28.07 9.42
C ALA A 340 8.18 29.18 10.48
N VAL A 341 8.99 29.22 11.54
CA VAL A 341 8.86 30.19 12.63
C VAL A 341 8.82 31.66 12.14
N PRO A 342 9.76 32.19 11.32
CA PRO A 342 9.69 33.57 10.85
C PRO A 342 8.44 33.82 9.98
N ILE A 343 7.97 32.85 9.21
CA ILE A 343 6.77 32.94 8.37
C ILE A 343 5.53 33.06 9.26
N LEU A 344 5.40 32.17 10.23
CA LEU A 344 4.27 32.16 11.17
C LEU A 344 4.26 33.41 12.05
N LYS A 345 5.44 33.92 12.50
CA LYS A 345 5.53 35.17 13.26
C LYS A 345 5.09 36.37 12.47
N ALA A 346 5.27 36.39 11.15
CA ALA A 346 4.78 37.47 10.31
C ALA A 346 3.24 37.56 10.28
N LEU A 347 2.55 36.50 10.73
CA LEU A 347 1.10 36.51 10.92
C LEU A 347 0.68 36.91 12.34
N ASN A 348 1.58 37.03 13.33
CA ASN A 348 1.24 37.41 14.70
C ASN A 348 0.39 38.69 14.75
N GLY A 349 -0.74 38.61 15.45
CA GLY A 349 -1.69 39.70 15.56
C GLY A 349 -2.57 39.96 14.32
N LEU A 350 -2.47 39.17 13.25
CA LEU A 350 -3.21 39.29 12.01
C LEU A 350 -4.33 38.24 11.90
N GLY A 351 -5.56 38.73 11.74
CA GLY A 351 -6.74 37.86 11.66
C GLY A 351 -7.06 37.13 12.99
N PRO A 352 -7.98 36.18 12.97
CA PRO A 352 -8.31 35.38 14.14
C PRO A 352 -7.14 34.46 14.56
N LYS A 353 -7.16 33.99 15.81
CA LYS A 353 -6.21 33.00 16.29
C LYS A 353 -6.75 31.58 16.11
N ALA A 354 -5.89 30.61 15.96
CA ALA A 354 -6.26 29.19 15.91
C ALA A 354 -7.21 28.77 17.06
N LYS A 355 -6.98 29.27 18.28
CA LYS A 355 -7.86 28.99 19.43
C LYS A 355 -9.31 29.46 19.27
N ASP A 356 -9.57 30.43 18.38
CA ASP A 356 -10.90 30.96 18.14
C ASP A 356 -11.77 29.99 17.29
N PHE A 357 -11.12 28.98 16.65
CA PHE A 357 -11.76 27.91 15.88
C PHE A 357 -12.01 26.63 16.71
N GLY A 358 -11.57 26.58 17.97
CA GLY A 358 -11.77 25.48 18.88
C GLY A 358 -10.51 24.65 19.18
N LYS A 359 -10.65 23.62 20.00
CA LYS A 359 -9.53 22.81 20.50
C LYS A 359 -8.76 22.11 19.40
N TYR A 360 -9.42 21.64 18.36
CA TYR A 360 -8.79 20.97 17.24
C TYR A 360 -7.72 21.86 16.57
N TRP A 361 -7.98 23.17 16.45
CA TRP A 361 -7.05 24.09 15.86
C TRP A 361 -5.84 24.42 16.77
N THR A 362 -5.90 24.05 18.04
CA THR A 362 -4.78 24.25 19.00
C THR A 362 -4.02 22.96 19.31
N ARG A 363 -4.54 21.81 18.91
CA ARG A 363 -3.85 20.53 19.09
C ARG A 363 -2.52 20.54 18.32
N GLY A 364 -1.43 20.12 18.96
CA GLY A 364 -0.12 20.03 18.33
C GLY A 364 0.50 21.39 17.94
N ASN A 365 0.04 22.52 18.47
CA ASN A 365 0.70 23.81 18.30
C ASN A 365 1.87 23.92 19.28
N GLY A 366 3.09 23.62 18.82
CA GLY A 366 4.27 23.49 19.66
C GLY A 366 5.31 24.59 19.50
N LEU A 367 5.04 25.67 18.75
CA LEU A 367 6.03 26.73 18.48
C LEU A 367 5.80 28.04 19.26
N ASP A 368 4.90 28.02 20.25
CA ASP A 368 4.63 29.20 21.10
C ASP A 368 5.87 29.65 21.90
N TYR A 369 6.71 28.71 22.37
CA TYR A 369 7.98 29.01 23.05
C TYR A 369 8.98 29.72 22.14
N LYS A 370 8.83 29.64 20.81
CA LYS A 370 9.60 30.43 19.82
C LYS A 370 8.90 31.73 19.46
N GLY A 371 7.75 32.06 20.08
CA GLY A 371 7.00 33.32 19.90
C GLY A 371 6.03 33.29 18.72
N VAL A 372 5.55 32.14 18.29
CA VAL A 372 4.46 31.99 17.30
C VAL A 372 3.12 32.08 18.04
N GLU A 373 2.20 32.91 17.55
CA GLU A 373 0.86 33.09 18.14
C GLU A 373 -0.23 32.30 17.40
N TYR A 374 0.10 31.60 16.31
CA TYR A 374 -0.84 30.87 15.46
C TYR A 374 -2.04 31.69 15.01
N ASN A 375 -1.79 32.91 14.56
CA ASN A 375 -2.80 33.70 13.87
C ASN A 375 -3.00 33.18 12.44
N ILE A 376 -4.22 33.28 11.96
CA ILE A 376 -4.61 32.76 10.64
C ILE A 376 -4.11 33.65 9.49
N GLY A 377 -4.07 34.95 9.68
CA GLY A 377 -3.85 35.92 8.62
C GLY A 377 -5.19 36.30 7.94
N PRO A 378 -5.19 36.60 6.65
CA PRO A 378 -4.04 36.64 5.72
C PRO A 378 -3.01 37.70 6.09
N SER A 379 -1.77 37.53 5.59
CA SER A 379 -0.78 38.60 5.65
C SER A 379 -1.24 39.80 4.80
N PRO A 380 -0.86 41.03 5.17
CA PRO A 380 -1.20 42.23 4.39
C PRO A 380 -0.43 42.25 3.07
N ASP A 381 -0.91 43.02 2.08
CA ASP A 381 -0.35 43.05 0.72
C ASP A 381 1.11 43.51 0.66
N ASN A 382 1.62 44.14 1.72
CA ASN A 382 3.02 44.54 1.83
C ASN A 382 3.91 43.47 2.55
N VAL A 383 3.36 42.33 2.91
CA VAL A 383 4.08 41.19 3.50
C VAL A 383 3.65 39.93 2.75
N VAL A 384 4.53 39.36 1.92
CA VAL A 384 4.20 38.27 1.02
C VAL A 384 5.25 37.16 1.08
N LEU A 385 4.87 35.94 0.73
CA LEU A 385 5.80 34.88 0.40
C LEU A 385 6.07 34.86 -1.09
N ASN A 386 7.32 34.64 -1.47
CA ASN A 386 7.71 34.18 -2.79
C ASN A 386 8.11 32.70 -2.67
N LEU A 387 7.41 31.87 -3.39
CA LEU A 387 7.64 30.42 -3.48
C LEU A 387 8.04 30.08 -4.91
N TYR A 388 9.23 29.54 -5.06
CA TYR A 388 9.81 29.09 -6.32
C TYR A 388 10.08 27.58 -6.24
N ASN A 389 9.64 26.84 -7.24
CA ASN A 389 9.85 25.41 -7.36
C ASN A 389 10.00 25.06 -8.84
N GLU A 390 11.11 24.44 -9.21
CA GLU A 390 11.39 23.98 -10.58
C GLU A 390 11.64 22.48 -10.55
N GLN A 391 10.89 21.74 -11.35
CA GLN A 391 10.90 20.28 -11.44
C GLN A 391 11.12 19.84 -12.88
N GLU A 392 11.92 18.81 -13.07
CA GLU A 392 12.05 18.12 -14.35
C GLU A 392 11.16 16.89 -14.36
N TYR A 393 10.10 16.89 -15.16
CA TYR A 393 9.23 15.76 -15.38
C TYR A 393 9.77 14.88 -16.51
N THR A 394 9.87 13.57 -16.28
CA THR A 394 10.45 12.63 -17.23
C THR A 394 9.78 11.27 -17.14
N ILE A 395 9.96 10.48 -18.20
CA ILE A 395 9.66 9.04 -18.16
C ILE A 395 10.99 8.33 -17.88
N THR A 396 11.04 7.55 -16.82
CA THR A 396 12.25 6.87 -16.37
C THR A 396 11.92 5.46 -15.88
N PRO A 397 12.84 4.49 -16.00
CA PRO A 397 12.58 3.15 -15.48
C PRO A 397 12.55 3.12 -13.95
N MET A 398 11.57 2.38 -13.39
CA MET A 398 11.56 1.87 -12.03
C MET A 398 12.10 0.45 -12.02
N TRP A 399 12.87 0.09 -11.01
CA TRP A 399 13.63 -1.15 -10.94
C TRP A 399 13.13 -2.08 -9.84
N ASP A 400 12.08 -2.84 -10.11
CA ASP A 400 11.60 -3.86 -9.16
C ASP A 400 12.50 -5.09 -9.17
N VAL A 401 12.77 -5.66 -7.99
CA VAL A 401 13.46 -6.95 -7.88
C VAL A 401 12.45 -8.01 -7.51
N ILE A 402 12.35 -9.05 -8.35
CA ILE A 402 11.41 -10.15 -8.16
C ILE A 402 12.17 -11.45 -7.93
N GLY A 403 11.97 -12.06 -6.76
CA GLY A 403 12.56 -13.34 -6.36
C GLY A 403 11.51 -14.43 -6.22
N ILE A 404 11.80 -15.66 -6.64
CA ILE A 404 10.81 -16.75 -6.67
C ILE A 404 11.34 -18.03 -6.04
N ILE A 405 10.59 -18.57 -5.08
CA ILE A 405 10.72 -19.93 -4.59
C ILE A 405 9.54 -20.76 -5.12
N ASN A 406 9.78 -21.65 -6.07
CA ASN A 406 8.73 -22.44 -6.68
C ASN A 406 8.15 -23.49 -5.70
N GLY A 407 6.86 -23.45 -5.48
CA GLY A 407 6.12 -24.43 -4.72
C GLY A 407 5.77 -25.70 -5.51
N THR A 408 5.16 -26.65 -4.82
CA THR A 408 4.63 -27.88 -5.44
C THR A 408 3.19 -27.69 -5.96
N ILE A 409 2.53 -26.59 -5.57
CA ILE A 409 1.20 -26.16 -5.99
C ILE A 409 1.39 -24.84 -6.76
N PRO A 410 1.51 -24.87 -8.10
CA PRO A 410 1.89 -23.70 -8.88
C PRO A 410 0.76 -22.65 -9.03
N ASP A 411 -0.47 -23.04 -8.76
CA ASP A 411 -1.69 -22.21 -8.82
C ASP A 411 -2.08 -21.61 -7.46
N GLU A 412 -1.18 -21.68 -6.48
CA GLU A 412 -1.30 -20.99 -5.19
C GLU A 412 0.01 -20.26 -4.89
N VAL A 413 -0.07 -18.93 -4.70
CA VAL A 413 1.07 -18.04 -4.58
C VAL A 413 0.92 -17.15 -3.36
N ILE A 414 2.01 -16.96 -2.62
CA ILE A 414 2.14 -15.93 -1.57
C ILE A 414 3.09 -14.87 -2.12
N VAL A 415 2.70 -13.61 -2.07
CA VAL A 415 3.59 -12.49 -2.41
C VAL A 415 3.99 -11.77 -1.13
N VAL A 416 5.28 -11.45 -1.02
CA VAL A 416 5.88 -10.74 0.12
C VAL A 416 6.65 -9.57 -0.44
N GLY A 417 6.42 -8.37 0.07
CA GLY A 417 7.03 -7.17 -0.50
C GLY A 417 7.48 -6.14 0.50
N ASN A 418 8.40 -5.31 0.03
CA ASN A 418 8.93 -4.13 0.67
C ASN A 418 9.43 -3.20 -0.43
N HIS A 419 9.33 -1.89 -0.28
CA HIS A 419 9.98 -0.99 -1.23
C HIS A 419 11.45 -0.72 -0.87
N ARG A 420 12.18 -0.13 -1.80
CA ARG A 420 13.61 0.10 -1.69
C ARG A 420 13.98 1.56 -1.89
N ASP A 421 13.20 2.31 -2.67
CA ASP A 421 13.43 3.73 -2.88
C ASP A 421 13.13 4.53 -1.62
N ALA A 422 13.82 5.67 -1.46
CA ALA A 422 13.63 6.60 -0.35
C ALA A 422 13.75 8.04 -0.83
N TRP A 423 13.12 8.99 -0.10
CA TRP A 423 13.23 10.43 -0.38
C TRP A 423 14.60 11.01 -0.08
N ILE A 424 15.46 10.26 0.61
CA ILE A 424 16.74 10.72 1.16
C ILE A 424 17.83 9.68 0.92
N ALA A 425 19.05 10.03 1.23
CA ALA A 425 20.18 9.10 1.11
C ALA A 425 20.13 7.97 2.15
N GLY A 426 19.55 8.22 3.32
CA GLY A 426 19.41 7.28 4.42
C GLY A 426 18.23 6.34 4.26
N GLY A 427 17.07 6.77 4.76
CA GLY A 427 15.88 5.92 4.79
C GLY A 427 16.04 4.70 5.69
N ALA A 428 16.67 4.86 6.86
CA ALA A 428 17.00 3.74 7.73
C ALA A 428 15.76 3.11 8.39
N GLY A 429 14.74 3.93 8.66
CA GLY A 429 13.41 3.50 9.02
C GLY A 429 12.61 3.14 7.77
N ASP A 430 12.48 4.13 6.89
CA ASP A 430 11.65 4.10 5.69
C ASP A 430 12.51 4.20 4.40
N PRO A 431 12.60 3.09 3.62
CA PRO A 431 12.04 1.75 3.85
C PRO A 431 13.06 0.72 4.36
N ASN A 432 14.31 1.12 4.64
CA ASN A 432 15.43 0.17 4.71
C ASN A 432 15.42 -0.69 5.98
N SER A 433 14.60 -0.35 6.99
CA SER A 433 14.32 -1.29 8.06
C SER A 433 13.56 -2.51 7.54
N GLY A 434 12.55 -2.31 6.67
CA GLY A 434 11.86 -3.38 5.95
C GLY A 434 12.76 -4.12 4.96
N SER A 435 13.64 -3.40 4.22
CA SER A 435 14.62 -4.02 3.32
C SER A 435 15.59 -4.94 4.07
N ALA A 436 16.03 -4.56 5.27
CA ALA A 436 16.87 -5.41 6.12
C ALA A 436 16.11 -6.62 6.66
N VAL A 437 14.85 -6.44 7.03
CA VAL A 437 13.95 -7.48 7.53
C VAL A 437 13.67 -8.53 6.46
N ILE A 438 13.29 -8.11 5.24
CA ILE A 438 12.98 -9.04 4.15
C ILE A 438 14.22 -9.82 3.71
N ASN A 439 15.40 -9.20 3.69
CA ASN A 439 16.65 -9.89 3.38
C ASN A 439 16.97 -10.99 4.41
N GLU A 440 16.78 -10.74 5.70
CA GLU A 440 17.00 -11.76 6.74
C GLU A 440 15.96 -12.90 6.65
N ALA A 441 14.71 -12.58 6.31
CA ALA A 441 13.70 -13.60 6.05
C ALA A 441 14.07 -14.47 4.82
N ILE A 442 14.47 -13.84 3.71
CA ILE A 442 14.90 -14.53 2.48
C ILE A 442 16.14 -15.39 2.73
N ARG A 443 17.12 -14.89 3.47
CA ARG A 443 18.31 -15.65 3.87
C ARG A 443 17.94 -16.89 4.69
N SER A 444 16.96 -16.78 5.54
CA SER A 444 16.44 -17.92 6.32
C SER A 444 15.79 -18.98 5.44
N PHE A 445 15.03 -18.57 4.43
CA PHE A 445 14.49 -19.49 3.43
C PHE A 445 15.59 -20.14 2.59
N GLY A 446 16.65 -19.40 2.25
CA GLY A 446 17.83 -19.93 1.58
C GLY A 446 18.46 -21.09 2.36
N GLU A 447 18.67 -20.94 3.66
CA GLU A 447 19.16 -22.02 4.53
C GLU A 447 18.20 -23.21 4.58
N ALA A 448 16.90 -22.97 4.61
CA ALA A 448 15.91 -24.04 4.59
C ALA A 448 15.94 -24.81 3.26
N LEU A 449 16.07 -24.12 2.12
CA LEU A 449 16.22 -24.72 0.79
C LEU A 449 17.48 -25.58 0.69
N GLU A 450 18.61 -25.11 1.21
CA GLU A 450 19.87 -25.89 1.25
C GLU A 450 19.73 -27.19 2.05
N LYS A 451 18.93 -27.15 3.13
CA LYS A 451 18.62 -28.32 3.96
C LYS A 451 17.53 -29.22 3.35
N GLY A 452 16.99 -28.84 2.16
CA GLY A 452 16.06 -29.68 1.40
C GLY A 452 14.58 -29.35 1.61
N TRP A 453 14.27 -28.21 2.24
CA TRP A 453 12.89 -27.72 2.28
C TRP A 453 12.37 -27.38 0.88
N LYS A 454 11.08 -27.57 0.68
CA LYS A 454 10.37 -27.16 -0.52
C LYS A 454 8.95 -26.79 -0.13
N PRO A 455 8.50 -25.55 -0.38
CA PRO A 455 7.16 -25.12 0.01
C PRO A 455 6.06 -25.81 -0.79
N LEU A 456 4.87 -25.86 -0.24
CA LEU A 456 3.68 -26.27 -0.98
C LEU A 456 3.30 -25.19 -1.99
N ARG A 457 3.23 -23.92 -1.57
CA ARG A 457 2.87 -22.76 -2.42
C ARG A 457 4.12 -22.04 -2.90
N THR A 458 4.03 -21.48 -4.10
CA THR A 458 5.08 -20.58 -4.62
C THR A 458 5.14 -19.33 -3.75
N ILE A 459 6.35 -18.88 -3.43
CA ILE A 459 6.59 -17.61 -2.75
C ILE A 459 7.25 -16.67 -3.77
N VAL A 460 6.69 -15.48 -3.90
CA VAL A 460 7.27 -14.39 -4.69
C VAL A 460 7.67 -13.28 -3.73
N PHE A 461 8.92 -12.86 -3.78
CA PHE A 461 9.43 -11.71 -3.07
C PHE A 461 9.54 -10.54 -4.03
N GLY A 462 9.04 -9.37 -3.61
CA GLY A 462 9.15 -8.11 -4.32
C GLY A 462 9.96 -7.10 -3.52
N SER A 463 10.98 -6.49 -4.14
CA SER A 463 11.59 -5.25 -3.65
C SER A 463 11.24 -4.16 -4.65
N TRP A 464 10.25 -3.35 -4.26
CA TRP A 464 9.62 -2.37 -5.15
C TRP A 464 10.45 -1.10 -5.27
N ASP A 465 10.32 -0.41 -6.41
CA ASP A 465 10.89 0.91 -6.65
C ASP A 465 9.78 1.92 -6.90
N GLY A 466 9.94 3.16 -6.48
CA GLY A 466 8.96 4.22 -6.72
C GLY A 466 7.72 4.19 -5.83
N GLU A 467 7.76 3.47 -4.72
CA GLU A 467 6.69 3.51 -3.72
C GLU A 467 6.42 4.94 -3.27
N GLU A 468 7.46 5.65 -2.89
CA GLU A 468 7.45 6.99 -2.32
C GLU A 468 6.76 8.03 -3.22
N TYR A 469 6.81 7.86 -4.54
CA TYR A 469 6.12 8.74 -5.48
C TYR A 469 4.62 8.47 -5.57
N GLY A 470 4.19 7.27 -5.21
CA GLY A 470 2.77 6.91 -5.22
C GLY A 470 2.54 5.44 -5.52
N LEU A 471 3.27 4.54 -4.83
CA LEU A 471 3.12 3.09 -4.94
C LEU A 471 3.38 2.58 -6.37
N VAL A 472 4.36 3.20 -7.07
CA VAL A 472 4.45 3.06 -8.54
C VAL A 472 4.84 1.64 -8.93
N GLY A 473 6.01 1.13 -8.51
CA GLY A 473 6.51 -0.18 -8.95
C GLY A 473 5.57 -1.33 -8.64
N SER A 474 5.06 -1.40 -7.41
CA SER A 474 4.11 -2.43 -7.02
C SER A 474 2.78 -2.36 -7.78
N THR A 475 2.28 -1.15 -8.05
CA THR A 475 1.04 -0.95 -8.83
C THR A 475 1.23 -1.42 -10.27
N GLU A 476 2.31 -1.01 -10.93
CA GLU A 476 2.62 -1.41 -12.30
C GLU A 476 2.79 -2.93 -12.42
N TRP A 477 3.44 -3.55 -11.43
CA TRP A 477 3.59 -5.00 -11.39
C TRP A 477 2.26 -5.72 -11.18
N VAL A 478 1.41 -5.23 -10.27
CA VAL A 478 0.06 -5.81 -10.05
C VAL A 478 -0.80 -5.67 -11.31
N GLU A 479 -0.77 -4.52 -11.98
CA GLU A 479 -1.51 -4.28 -13.22
C GLU A 479 -1.04 -5.20 -14.37
N GLU A 480 0.28 -5.44 -14.50
CA GLU A 480 0.84 -6.36 -15.48
C GLU A 480 0.40 -7.81 -15.23
N TYR A 481 0.43 -8.25 -13.98
CA TYR A 481 0.18 -9.65 -13.61
C TYR A 481 -1.23 -9.90 -13.08
N LEU A 482 -2.14 -8.91 -13.18
CA LEU A 482 -3.51 -8.99 -12.63
C LEU A 482 -4.26 -10.28 -13.00
N PRO A 483 -4.26 -10.78 -14.26
CA PRO A 483 -4.97 -12.01 -14.59
C PRO A 483 -4.46 -13.24 -13.84
N TRP A 484 -3.14 -13.32 -13.61
CA TRP A 484 -2.52 -14.41 -12.87
C TRP A 484 -2.73 -14.23 -11.36
N LEU A 485 -2.54 -13.03 -10.83
CA LEU A 485 -2.75 -12.73 -9.41
C LEU A 485 -4.19 -12.97 -8.96
N SER A 486 -5.15 -12.61 -9.79
CA SER A 486 -6.58 -12.82 -9.52
C SER A 486 -6.93 -14.31 -9.32
N GLU A 487 -6.21 -15.21 -9.97
CA GLU A 487 -6.45 -16.66 -9.88
C GLU A 487 -5.55 -17.34 -8.84
N ALA A 488 -4.29 -16.95 -8.74
CA ALA A 488 -3.26 -17.68 -8.01
C ALA A 488 -2.91 -17.08 -6.64
N ASN A 489 -2.96 -15.76 -6.46
CA ASN A 489 -2.47 -15.14 -5.23
C ASN A 489 -3.39 -15.41 -4.04
N VAL A 490 -2.83 -15.94 -2.96
CA VAL A 490 -3.54 -16.29 -1.71
C VAL A 490 -3.54 -15.13 -0.74
N ALA A 491 -2.40 -14.46 -0.60
CA ALA A 491 -2.20 -13.32 0.28
C ALA A 491 -1.00 -12.47 -0.18
N TYR A 492 -1.01 -11.19 0.17
CA TYR A 492 0.14 -10.30 0.10
C TYR A 492 0.58 -9.90 1.51
N ILE A 493 1.87 -9.97 1.76
CA ILE A 493 2.49 -9.61 3.05
C ILE A 493 3.41 -8.43 2.79
N ASN A 494 3.10 -7.30 3.41
CA ASN A 494 3.88 -6.07 3.33
C ASN A 494 4.72 -5.86 4.58
N VAL A 495 5.90 -5.35 4.41
CA VAL A 495 6.71 -4.74 5.48
C VAL A 495 7.35 -3.49 4.87
N ASP A 496 6.72 -2.37 5.05
CA ASP A 496 7.23 -1.06 4.63
C ASP A 496 8.29 -0.59 5.63
N VAL A 497 7.86 0.10 6.69
CA VAL A 497 8.71 0.42 7.82
C VAL A 497 8.69 -0.73 8.82
N GLY A 498 9.69 -1.61 8.73
CA GLY A 498 9.79 -2.77 9.62
C GLY A 498 10.06 -2.38 11.07
N VAL A 499 10.86 -1.31 11.28
CA VAL A 499 11.26 -0.83 12.62
C VAL A 499 11.49 0.68 12.60
N CYS A 500 10.77 1.41 13.45
CA CYS A 500 11.03 2.80 13.81
C CYS A 500 10.74 3.08 15.31
N SER A 501 10.21 2.09 16.03
CA SER A 501 9.95 2.15 17.48
C SER A 501 9.94 0.75 18.08
N GLN A 502 9.59 0.64 19.36
CA GLN A 502 9.48 -0.64 20.07
C GLN A 502 8.07 -1.26 20.05
N THR A 503 7.06 -0.53 19.59
CA THR A 503 5.67 -0.95 19.67
C THR A 503 5.23 -1.60 18.36
N PHE A 504 4.81 -2.87 18.43
CA PHE A 504 4.32 -3.58 17.26
C PHE A 504 2.95 -3.07 16.81
N THR A 505 2.79 -2.87 15.52
CA THR A 505 1.54 -2.48 14.87
C THR A 505 1.27 -3.34 13.64
N ALA A 506 -0.01 -3.50 13.31
CA ALA A 506 -0.42 -4.18 12.09
C ALA A 506 -1.71 -3.60 11.51
N SER A 507 -1.78 -3.62 10.17
CA SER A 507 -3.00 -3.42 9.39
C SER A 507 -3.25 -4.68 8.57
N ALA A 508 -4.47 -5.20 8.54
CA ALA A 508 -4.73 -6.43 7.80
C ALA A 508 -6.18 -6.58 7.33
N ALA A 509 -6.35 -7.28 6.21
CA ALA A 509 -7.65 -7.84 5.85
C ALA A 509 -8.11 -8.85 6.93
N PRO A 510 -9.39 -8.86 7.31
CA PRO A 510 -9.85 -9.70 8.42
C PRO A 510 -9.58 -11.20 8.28
N LEU A 511 -9.43 -11.71 7.05
CA LEU A 511 -9.04 -13.09 6.80
C LEU A 511 -7.70 -13.48 7.44
N LEU A 512 -6.83 -12.50 7.74
CA LEU A 512 -5.45 -12.70 8.22
C LEU A 512 -5.27 -12.41 9.73
N HIS A 513 -6.31 -11.95 10.44
CA HIS A 513 -6.21 -11.56 11.85
C HIS A 513 -5.70 -12.70 12.73
N ASN A 514 -6.30 -13.89 12.63
CA ASN A 514 -5.91 -15.04 13.43
C ASN A 514 -4.47 -15.49 13.16
N LEU A 515 -4.00 -15.37 11.91
CA LEU A 515 -2.61 -15.68 11.56
C LEU A 515 -1.62 -14.76 12.29
N LEU A 516 -1.91 -13.46 12.33
CA LEU A 516 -1.07 -12.49 13.06
C LEU A 516 -1.01 -12.79 14.56
N TYR A 517 -2.15 -13.10 15.19
CA TYR A 517 -2.19 -13.48 16.60
C TYR A 517 -1.41 -14.77 16.88
N GLU A 518 -1.51 -15.78 16.00
CA GLU A 518 -0.76 -17.03 16.12
C GLU A 518 0.75 -16.77 16.03
N ILE A 519 1.20 -16.06 14.98
CA ILE A 519 2.64 -15.87 14.72
C ILE A 519 3.30 -14.97 15.76
N THR A 520 2.68 -13.87 16.14
CA THR A 520 3.21 -12.97 17.18
C THR A 520 3.33 -13.65 18.55
N GLY A 521 2.52 -14.68 18.81
CA GLY A 521 2.60 -15.56 19.98
C GLY A 521 3.74 -16.58 19.93
N LEU A 522 4.43 -16.76 18.81
CA LEU A 522 5.56 -17.68 18.67
C LEU A 522 6.92 -16.99 18.77
N VAL A 523 6.96 -15.67 18.65
CA VAL A 523 8.20 -14.89 18.59
C VAL A 523 8.38 -14.08 19.89
N GLN A 524 9.54 -14.24 20.51
CA GLN A 524 9.88 -13.51 21.73
C GLN A 524 10.09 -12.02 21.45
N SER A 525 9.57 -11.16 22.31
CA SER A 525 9.76 -9.72 22.19
C SER A 525 11.14 -9.28 22.69
N PRO A 526 11.80 -8.30 22.07
CA PRO A 526 13.08 -7.76 22.56
C PRO A 526 12.98 -7.05 23.93
N ASN A 527 11.85 -6.39 24.21
CA ASN A 527 11.64 -5.58 25.42
C ASN A 527 10.89 -6.35 26.53
N GLN A 528 11.22 -7.64 26.71
CA GLN A 528 10.59 -8.47 27.74
C GLN A 528 10.79 -7.87 29.15
N THR A 529 9.69 -7.73 29.88
CA THR A 529 9.73 -7.41 31.32
C THR A 529 9.75 -8.68 32.19
N VAL A 530 9.31 -9.79 31.62
CA VAL A 530 9.34 -11.15 32.17
C VAL A 530 9.89 -12.09 31.11
N GLU A 531 10.85 -12.96 31.48
CA GLU A 531 11.47 -13.91 30.55
C GLU A 531 10.43 -14.79 29.85
N GLY A 532 10.54 -14.89 28.52
CA GLY A 532 9.67 -15.68 27.67
C GLY A 532 8.45 -14.95 27.12
N GLN A 533 8.24 -13.67 27.43
CA GLN A 533 7.18 -12.88 26.82
C GLN A 533 7.35 -12.79 25.30
N THR A 534 6.25 -13.02 24.61
CA THR A 534 6.17 -12.93 23.14
C THR A 534 5.75 -11.52 22.69
N VAL A 535 5.86 -11.25 21.40
CA VAL A 535 5.33 -10.01 20.82
C VAL A 535 3.83 -9.89 21.09
N ARG A 536 3.08 -10.99 21.03
CA ARG A 536 1.64 -11.03 21.33
C ARG A 536 1.31 -10.62 22.77
N ASP A 537 2.18 -10.94 23.72
CA ASP A 537 1.97 -10.62 25.15
C ASP A 537 2.12 -9.12 25.44
N LEU A 538 2.88 -8.39 24.61
CA LEU A 538 3.17 -6.96 24.78
C LEU A 538 2.39 -6.07 23.78
N TRP A 539 1.83 -6.65 22.74
CA TRP A 539 1.00 -5.96 21.75
C TRP A 539 -0.44 -5.88 22.25
N ASP A 540 -1.07 -4.73 22.13
CA ASP A 540 -2.48 -4.52 22.50
C ASP A 540 -3.46 -5.38 21.68
N GLY A 541 -2.99 -5.94 20.56
CA GLY A 541 -3.78 -6.78 19.67
C GLY A 541 -4.67 -6.00 18.71
N TYR A 542 -4.52 -4.68 18.64
CA TYR A 542 -5.28 -3.88 17.69
C TYR A 542 -4.73 -4.07 16.28
N ILE A 543 -5.63 -4.41 15.35
CA ILE A 543 -5.34 -4.51 13.91
C ILE A 543 -6.15 -3.43 13.21
N SER A 544 -5.45 -2.51 12.55
CA SER A 544 -6.08 -1.41 11.84
C SER A 544 -6.65 -1.85 10.48
N THR A 545 -7.55 -1.03 9.96
CA THR A 545 -8.17 -1.26 8.66
C THR A 545 -7.18 -0.93 7.54
N MET A 546 -7.15 -1.77 6.50
CA MET A 546 -6.38 -1.50 5.29
C MET A 546 -6.88 -0.22 4.62
N GLY A 547 -5.94 0.64 4.25
CA GLY A 547 -6.20 1.90 3.56
C GLY A 547 -5.33 2.02 2.33
N SER A 548 -4.46 3.01 2.31
CA SER A 548 -3.41 3.20 1.32
C SER A 548 -2.12 3.67 2.01
N GLY A 549 -1.08 3.98 1.23
CA GLY A 549 0.15 4.54 1.76
C GLY A 549 1.28 3.54 1.83
N SER A 550 1.10 2.33 1.26
CA SER A 550 2.17 1.40 0.94
C SER A 550 1.73 0.38 -0.13
N ASP A 551 2.63 -0.47 -0.56
CA ASP A 551 2.53 -1.39 -1.71
C ASP A 551 1.37 -2.39 -1.65
N PHE A 552 0.80 -2.65 -0.47
CA PHE A 552 -0.37 -3.51 -0.32
C PHE A 552 -1.62 -2.97 -1.05
N THR A 553 -1.67 -1.68 -1.33
CA THR A 553 -2.85 -0.99 -1.90
C THR A 553 -3.30 -1.62 -3.22
N ALA A 554 -2.38 -1.87 -4.15
CA ALA A 554 -2.72 -2.47 -5.43
C ALA A 554 -3.20 -3.92 -5.29
N PHE A 555 -2.65 -4.68 -4.36
CA PHE A 555 -3.07 -6.05 -4.08
C PHE A 555 -4.47 -6.09 -3.44
N GLN A 556 -4.70 -5.27 -2.40
CA GLN A 556 -5.97 -5.25 -1.66
C GLN A 556 -7.09 -4.60 -2.48
N ASP A 557 -6.88 -3.36 -2.93
CA ASP A 557 -7.94 -2.48 -3.40
C ASP A 557 -8.25 -2.64 -4.89
N TYR A 558 -7.28 -3.17 -5.67
CA TYR A 558 -7.44 -3.39 -7.11
C TYR A 558 -7.55 -4.88 -7.47
N ALA A 559 -6.66 -5.72 -6.95
CA ALA A 559 -6.65 -7.15 -7.27
C ALA A 559 -7.53 -8.02 -6.35
N GLY A 560 -8.01 -7.50 -5.20
CA GLY A 560 -8.83 -8.25 -4.24
C GLY A 560 -8.05 -9.40 -3.58
N VAL A 561 -6.80 -9.15 -3.24
CA VAL A 561 -5.94 -10.09 -2.54
C VAL A 561 -5.90 -9.69 -1.07
N PRO A 562 -6.25 -10.59 -0.13
CA PRO A 562 -6.15 -10.25 1.28
C PRO A 562 -4.70 -9.90 1.64
N SER A 563 -4.51 -8.71 2.16
CA SER A 563 -3.21 -8.15 2.43
C SER A 563 -3.02 -7.84 3.91
N LEU A 564 -1.77 -7.79 4.35
CA LEU A 564 -1.38 -7.28 5.66
C LEU A 564 -0.12 -6.43 5.54
N ASP A 565 0.00 -5.46 6.42
CA ASP A 565 1.19 -4.66 6.67
C ASP A 565 1.54 -4.68 8.15
N MET A 566 2.83 -4.73 8.51
CA MET A 566 3.25 -4.89 9.90
C MET A 566 4.66 -4.37 10.15
N GLY A 567 4.86 -3.84 11.35
CA GLY A 567 6.16 -3.35 11.79
C GLY A 567 6.18 -2.96 13.27
N PHE A 568 7.36 -2.66 13.78
CA PHE A 568 7.55 -2.03 15.07
C PHE A 568 7.63 -0.51 14.87
N CYS A 569 6.47 0.14 14.74
CA CYS A 569 6.36 1.57 14.43
C CYS A 569 5.17 2.26 15.12
N GLY A 570 4.67 1.69 16.21
CA GLY A 570 3.63 2.32 17.01
C GLY A 570 4.18 3.55 17.76
N GLN A 571 3.32 4.56 17.95
CA GLN A 571 3.66 5.72 18.76
C GLN A 571 3.83 5.32 20.22
N ALA A 572 4.89 5.84 20.85
CA ALA A 572 5.11 5.71 22.26
C ALA A 572 5.65 7.06 22.79
N ASP A 573 5.05 7.58 23.87
CA ASP A 573 5.39 8.89 24.41
C ASP A 573 6.84 8.95 24.95
N ASP A 574 7.45 7.81 25.24
CA ASP A 574 8.78 7.64 25.82
C ASP A 574 9.82 7.13 24.81
N TRP A 575 9.56 7.24 23.51
CA TRP A 575 10.46 6.78 22.45
C TRP A 575 11.03 7.93 21.64
N PRO A 576 12.28 7.84 21.15
CA PRO A 576 12.90 8.86 20.29
C PRO A 576 12.07 9.19 19.06
N ILE A 577 12.03 10.47 18.70
CA ILE A 577 11.22 10.92 17.58
C ILE A 577 11.80 10.46 16.26
N TYR A 578 11.01 9.73 15.50
CA TYR A 578 11.37 9.27 14.17
C TYR A 578 11.50 10.44 13.19
N GLN A 579 12.63 10.50 12.49
CA GLN A 579 12.97 11.60 11.57
C GLN A 579 12.38 11.36 10.18
N TYR A 580 11.10 11.01 10.10
CA TYR A 580 10.38 10.59 8.91
C TYR A 580 10.64 11.48 7.68
N HIS A 581 11.10 10.89 6.57
CA HIS A 581 11.41 11.54 5.28
C HIS A 581 12.46 12.66 5.34
N SER A 582 13.23 12.72 6.40
CA SER A 582 14.33 13.67 6.62
C SER A 582 15.68 13.02 6.36
N ASN A 583 16.69 13.78 5.96
CA ASN A 583 18.08 13.27 5.87
C ASN A 583 18.60 12.71 7.19
N TYR A 584 17.90 12.94 8.28
CA TYR A 584 18.22 12.40 9.61
C TYR A 584 17.55 11.05 9.89
N ASP A 585 16.74 10.49 8.97
CA ASP A 585 16.40 9.08 8.95
C ASP A 585 17.60 8.29 8.39
N SER A 586 18.63 8.17 9.21
CA SER A 586 19.95 7.68 8.85
C SER A 586 20.30 6.39 9.58
N PHE A 587 21.33 5.71 9.12
CA PHE A 587 21.88 4.58 9.86
C PHE A 587 22.29 4.95 11.28
N HIS A 588 22.83 6.17 11.49
CA HIS A 588 23.20 6.65 12.81
C HIS A 588 21.97 6.78 13.73
N TRP A 589 20.89 7.42 13.20
CA TRP A 589 19.63 7.51 13.96
C TRP A 589 19.11 6.13 14.35
N MET A 590 19.09 5.19 13.42
CA MET A 590 18.60 3.83 13.67
C MET A 590 19.47 3.11 14.72
N ALA A 591 20.79 3.19 14.61
CA ALA A 591 21.72 2.50 15.49
C ALA A 591 21.76 3.04 16.93
N GLU A 592 21.53 4.37 17.11
CA GLU A 592 21.61 5.03 18.41
C GLU A 592 20.23 5.21 19.07
N PHE A 593 19.17 5.38 18.28
CA PHE A 593 17.85 5.76 18.75
C PHE A 593 16.73 4.81 18.30
N GLY A 594 16.68 4.42 17.01
CA GLY A 594 15.57 3.65 16.46
C GLY A 594 15.54 2.18 16.91
N ASP A 595 16.65 1.46 16.77
CA ASP A 595 16.80 0.06 17.24
C ASP A 595 18.25 -0.21 17.64
N PRO A 596 18.72 0.32 18.78
CA PRO A 596 20.07 0.05 19.26
C PRO A 596 20.33 -1.45 19.37
N GLY A 597 21.27 -1.92 18.54
CA GLY A 597 21.61 -3.35 18.46
C GLY A 597 20.76 -4.19 17.53
N PHE A 598 19.79 -3.61 16.79
CA PHE A 598 19.00 -4.26 15.75
C PHE A 598 18.19 -5.49 16.22
N ALA A 599 17.75 -5.46 17.47
CA ALA A 599 16.98 -6.56 18.05
C ALA A 599 15.55 -6.64 17.49
N TYR A 600 14.92 -5.50 17.27
CA TYR A 600 13.58 -5.43 16.65
C TYR A 600 13.59 -5.81 15.18
N HIS A 601 14.62 -5.44 14.43
CA HIS A 601 14.82 -5.93 13.05
C HIS A 601 14.87 -7.45 12.99
N LYS A 602 15.67 -8.08 13.87
CA LYS A 602 15.72 -9.54 13.97
C LYS A 602 14.35 -10.14 14.27
N THR A 603 13.64 -9.57 15.24
CA THR A 603 12.32 -10.05 15.66
C THR A 603 11.31 -9.90 14.53
N MET A 604 11.32 -8.78 13.83
CA MET A 604 10.45 -8.56 12.68
C MET A 604 10.72 -9.54 11.54
N ALA A 605 12.00 -9.85 11.27
CA ALA A 605 12.38 -10.85 10.28
C ALA A 605 11.89 -12.26 10.66
N GLN A 606 11.89 -12.61 11.95
CA GLN A 606 11.32 -13.87 12.45
C GLN A 606 9.80 -13.91 12.22
N ILE A 607 9.08 -12.82 12.51
CA ILE A 607 7.63 -12.71 12.30
C ILE A 607 7.31 -12.84 10.81
N LEU A 608 8.00 -12.11 9.94
CA LEU A 608 7.82 -12.13 8.50
C LEU A 608 8.05 -13.54 7.92
N ALA A 609 9.17 -14.17 8.30
CA ALA A 609 9.52 -15.51 7.81
C ALA A 609 8.49 -16.56 8.26
N LEU A 610 8.04 -16.52 9.52
CA LEU A 610 7.05 -17.46 10.04
C LEU A 610 5.66 -17.25 9.41
N THR A 611 5.23 -15.99 9.23
CA THR A 611 3.97 -15.64 8.56
C THR A 611 3.97 -16.20 7.14
N THR A 612 5.05 -15.95 6.40
CA THR A 612 5.23 -16.44 5.03
C THR A 612 5.24 -17.97 4.98
N ALA A 613 6.01 -18.64 5.85
CA ALA A 613 6.10 -20.08 5.90
C ALA A 613 4.76 -20.74 6.25
N LYS A 614 4.02 -20.19 7.20
CA LYS A 614 2.70 -20.69 7.58
C LYS A 614 1.71 -20.65 6.41
N LEU A 615 1.68 -19.57 5.66
CA LEU A 615 0.85 -19.47 4.45
C LEU A 615 1.36 -20.38 3.32
N ALA A 616 2.68 -20.49 3.15
CA ALA A 616 3.27 -21.24 2.05
C ALA A 616 3.27 -22.76 2.24
N ASP A 617 3.35 -23.27 3.47
CA ASP A 617 3.61 -24.69 3.73
C ASP A 617 2.44 -25.45 4.41
N ALA A 618 1.46 -24.75 4.98
CA ALA A 618 0.29 -25.41 5.53
C ALA A 618 -0.61 -26.00 4.42
N PRO A 619 -1.09 -27.26 4.54
CA PRO A 619 -2.00 -27.85 3.54
C PRO A 619 -3.27 -27.03 3.32
N LEU A 620 -3.92 -26.57 4.38
CA LEU A 620 -5.00 -25.59 4.37
C LEU A 620 -4.38 -24.19 4.53
N VAL A 621 -4.87 -23.22 3.75
CA VAL A 621 -4.48 -21.82 3.92
C VAL A 621 -4.89 -21.31 5.30
N SER A 622 -3.99 -20.62 5.98
CA SER A 622 -4.23 -20.07 7.33
C SER A 622 -5.03 -18.76 7.24
N LEU A 623 -6.28 -18.86 6.75
CA LEU A 623 -7.23 -17.78 6.62
C LEU A 623 -8.49 -18.10 7.44
N ASN A 624 -9.18 -17.08 7.94
CA ASN A 624 -10.39 -17.21 8.74
C ASN A 624 -11.55 -16.42 8.11
N ALA A 625 -12.57 -17.14 7.63
CA ALA A 625 -13.72 -16.51 6.98
C ALA A 625 -14.72 -15.93 8.00
N THR A 626 -14.77 -16.48 9.20
CA THR A 626 -15.64 -16.01 10.27
C THR A 626 -15.25 -14.61 10.73
N ASP A 627 -13.94 -14.35 10.90
CA ASP A 627 -13.41 -13.03 11.26
C ASP A 627 -13.81 -11.97 10.22
N TYR A 628 -13.85 -12.34 8.94
CA TYR A 628 -14.28 -11.42 7.88
C TYR A 628 -15.76 -11.05 8.02
N ALA A 629 -16.63 -12.04 8.24
CA ALA A 629 -18.04 -11.80 8.42
C ALA A 629 -18.34 -10.99 9.71
N ASP A 630 -17.62 -11.25 10.79
CA ASP A 630 -17.74 -10.51 12.04
C ASP A 630 -17.25 -9.06 11.88
N SER A 631 -16.16 -8.83 11.15
CA SER A 631 -15.67 -7.48 10.82
C SER A 631 -16.66 -6.68 9.96
N LEU A 632 -17.28 -7.30 8.94
CA LEU A 632 -18.32 -6.63 8.14
C LEU A 632 -19.47 -6.14 9.01
N LYS A 633 -19.89 -6.92 10.01
CA LYS A 633 -20.94 -6.51 10.95
C LYS A 633 -20.54 -5.27 11.74
N GLU A 634 -19.28 -5.20 12.20
CA GLU A 634 -18.80 -4.02 12.92
C GLU A 634 -18.67 -2.80 11.98
N TYR A 635 -18.31 -3.01 10.71
CA TYR A 635 -18.26 -1.93 9.72
C TYR A 635 -19.64 -1.36 9.40
N ILE A 636 -20.68 -2.19 9.36
CA ILE A 636 -22.06 -1.71 9.23
C ILE A 636 -22.45 -0.85 10.43
N LYS A 637 -22.10 -1.26 11.66
CA LYS A 637 -22.35 -0.46 12.87
C LYS A 637 -21.65 0.90 12.84
N LYS A 638 -20.39 0.94 12.34
CA LYS A 638 -19.67 2.20 12.15
C LYS A 638 -20.38 3.11 11.16
N ALA A 639 -20.92 2.57 10.05
CA ALA A 639 -21.68 3.34 9.08
C ALA A 639 -23.02 3.85 9.67
N GLU A 640 -23.68 3.06 10.52
CA GLU A 640 -24.88 3.50 11.26
C GLU A 640 -24.58 4.61 12.25
N ALA A 641 -23.52 4.45 13.06
CA ALA A 641 -23.09 5.46 14.02
C ALA A 641 -22.73 6.78 13.30
N LYS A 642 -22.09 6.66 12.14
CA LYS A 642 -21.78 7.83 11.30
C LYS A 642 -23.03 8.52 10.79
N LEU A 643 -24.07 7.78 10.40
CA LEU A 643 -25.37 8.36 10.03
C LEU A 643 -26.02 9.07 11.22
N GLU A 644 -25.98 8.49 12.43
CA GLU A 644 -26.58 9.07 13.63
C GLU A 644 -25.89 10.37 14.04
N SER A 645 -24.59 10.34 14.12
CA SER A 645 -23.79 11.53 14.47
C SER A 645 -23.79 12.61 13.37
N SER A 646 -24.13 12.28 12.12
CA SER A 646 -24.38 13.29 11.08
C SER A 646 -25.58 14.21 11.40
N GLN A 647 -26.35 13.90 12.44
CA GLN A 647 -27.52 14.62 12.89
C GLN A 647 -27.31 15.38 14.23
N GLU A 648 -26.18 15.20 14.91
CA GLU A 648 -25.85 15.82 16.20
C GLU A 648 -24.62 16.74 16.10
N GLU A 649 -24.47 17.72 17.02
CA GLU A 649 -23.27 18.52 17.14
C GLU A 649 -22.15 17.77 17.89
N PRO A 650 -20.83 17.98 17.53
CA PRO A 650 -19.72 17.19 18.07
C PRO A 650 -19.50 17.38 19.58
N SER A 651 -19.28 16.28 20.29
CA SER A 651 -19.04 16.27 21.74
C SER A 651 -17.61 15.98 22.17
N THR A 652 -16.74 15.44 21.30
CA THR A 652 -15.35 15.12 21.61
C THR A 652 -14.38 15.47 20.48
N ASP A 653 -13.05 15.53 20.77
CA ASP A 653 -12.02 15.92 19.80
C ASP A 653 -11.79 14.82 18.72
N GLU A 654 -11.99 13.54 19.02
CA GLU A 654 -11.96 12.45 18.04
C GLU A 654 -13.20 12.47 17.13
N ASP A 655 -14.35 12.78 17.67
CA ASP A 655 -15.60 12.99 16.91
C ASP A 655 -15.50 14.18 15.96
N TYR A 656 -14.61 15.14 16.24
CA TYR A 656 -14.45 16.35 15.45
C TYR A 656 -13.85 16.07 14.05
N PHE A 657 -12.88 15.17 13.94
CA PHE A 657 -12.34 14.72 12.65
C PHE A 657 -13.39 13.94 11.85
N GLU A 658 -14.07 12.99 12.49
CA GLU A 658 -15.09 12.19 11.83
C GLU A 658 -16.35 12.98 11.50
N LEU A 659 -16.77 13.92 12.36
CA LEU A 659 -18.03 14.64 12.23
C LEU A 659 -17.97 15.77 11.21
N ARG A 660 -16.83 16.42 11.04
CA ARG A 660 -16.65 17.49 10.05
C ARG A 660 -16.55 16.98 8.62
N ALA A 661 -16.13 15.74 8.42
CA ALA A 661 -16.29 15.04 7.14
C ALA A 661 -17.73 15.04 6.58
N ARG A 662 -18.70 15.53 7.33
CA ARG A 662 -20.14 15.29 7.11
C ARG A 662 -20.96 16.46 6.55
N THR A 663 -20.39 17.63 6.39
CA THR A 663 -21.19 18.83 6.03
C THR A 663 -20.91 19.44 4.66
N ALA A 664 -20.06 18.83 3.84
CA ALA A 664 -19.68 19.35 2.53
C ALA A 664 -20.59 18.88 1.39
N GLY A 665 -21.87 19.01 1.51
CA GLY A 665 -22.80 18.60 0.46
C GLY A 665 -23.86 19.67 0.15
N THR A 666 -24.08 19.91 -1.14
CA THR A 666 -25.17 20.72 -1.67
C THR A 666 -26.51 20.00 -1.46
N GLY A 667 -27.19 20.25 -0.32
CA GLY A 667 -28.54 19.78 -0.08
C GLY A 667 -28.72 18.27 0.11
N VAL A 668 -29.62 17.89 1.02
CA VAL A 668 -29.92 16.47 1.31
C VAL A 668 -30.64 15.84 0.12
N LYS A 669 -30.07 14.76 -0.46
CA LYS A 669 -30.72 13.97 -1.51
C LYS A 669 -31.25 12.65 -0.94
N GLY A 670 -32.53 12.44 -1.00
CA GLY A 670 -33.20 11.24 -0.49
C GLY A 670 -33.58 11.34 0.98
N SER A 671 -34.05 10.23 1.56
CA SER A 671 -34.57 10.16 2.94
C SER A 671 -33.63 9.34 3.83
N PRO A 672 -33.13 9.89 4.94
CA PRO A 672 -32.36 9.15 5.93
C PRO A 672 -33.09 7.92 6.48
N ALA A 673 -34.39 7.99 6.65
CA ALA A 673 -35.18 6.88 7.15
C ALA A 673 -35.28 5.71 6.14
N THR A 674 -35.42 6.01 4.85
CA THR A 674 -35.39 5.00 3.77
C THR A 674 -34.03 4.37 3.66
N PHE A 675 -32.96 5.17 3.77
CA PHE A 675 -31.57 4.69 3.76
C PHE A 675 -31.31 3.76 4.97
N ARG A 676 -31.72 4.14 6.19
CA ARG A 676 -31.57 3.29 7.39
C ARG A 676 -32.29 1.93 7.22
N ALA A 677 -33.47 1.92 6.61
CA ALA A 677 -34.15 0.67 6.29
C ALA A 677 -33.40 -0.20 5.26
N SER A 678 -32.70 0.42 4.30
CA SER A 678 -31.86 -0.30 3.35
C SER A 678 -30.61 -0.88 4.04
N LEU A 679 -29.96 -0.10 4.90
CA LEU A 679 -28.76 -0.52 5.62
C LEU A 679 -29.04 -1.73 6.52
N ALA A 680 -30.23 -1.78 7.14
CA ALA A 680 -30.64 -2.90 7.98
C ALA A 680 -30.67 -4.26 7.23
N ARG A 681 -30.82 -4.27 5.89
CA ARG A 681 -30.79 -5.51 5.09
C ARG A 681 -29.41 -6.16 5.10
N LEU A 682 -28.33 -5.37 5.18
CA LEU A 682 -26.96 -5.89 5.19
C LEU A 682 -26.70 -6.84 6.36
N TYR A 683 -27.32 -6.61 7.51
CA TYR A 683 -27.19 -7.52 8.66
C TYR A 683 -27.69 -8.92 8.36
N GLY A 684 -28.76 -9.06 7.54
CA GLY A 684 -29.26 -10.36 7.10
C GLY A 684 -28.25 -11.07 6.22
N SER A 685 -27.75 -10.39 5.20
CA SER A 685 -26.76 -10.94 4.27
C SER A 685 -25.42 -11.30 4.98
N VAL A 686 -24.98 -10.47 5.93
CA VAL A 686 -23.79 -10.77 6.77
C VAL A 686 -24.03 -11.97 7.69
N ALA A 687 -25.24 -12.16 8.23
CA ALA A 687 -25.56 -13.33 9.06
C ALA A 687 -25.54 -14.62 8.23
N ASP A 688 -25.99 -14.58 6.98
CA ASP A 688 -25.91 -15.71 6.05
C ASP A 688 -24.45 -16.01 5.70
N LEU A 689 -23.66 -15.00 5.35
CA LEU A 689 -22.22 -15.14 5.12
C LEU A 689 -21.51 -15.74 6.34
N ARG A 690 -21.81 -15.26 7.54
CA ARG A 690 -21.23 -15.78 8.78
C ARG A 690 -21.54 -17.25 8.99
N THR A 691 -22.77 -17.66 8.68
CA THR A 691 -23.19 -19.06 8.80
C THR A 691 -22.39 -19.95 7.86
N ALA A 692 -22.22 -19.53 6.61
CA ALA A 692 -21.40 -20.25 5.63
C ALA A 692 -19.89 -20.24 6.01
N ALA A 693 -19.39 -19.10 6.51
CA ALA A 693 -18.02 -18.93 6.97
C ALA A 693 -17.65 -19.88 8.11
N VAL A 694 -18.49 -19.97 9.16
CA VAL A 694 -18.30 -20.91 10.28
C VAL A 694 -18.24 -22.37 9.79
N GLN A 695 -19.06 -22.74 8.78
CA GLN A 695 -19.00 -24.08 8.19
C GLN A 695 -17.72 -24.32 7.40
N LEU A 696 -17.24 -23.31 6.65
CA LEU A 696 -15.99 -23.39 5.91
C LEU A 696 -14.80 -23.53 6.87
N ASP A 697 -14.74 -22.71 7.93
CA ASP A 697 -13.67 -22.78 8.93
C ASP A 697 -13.67 -24.11 9.68
N ALA A 698 -14.83 -24.61 10.10
CA ALA A 698 -14.97 -25.93 10.71
C ALA A 698 -14.52 -27.07 9.74
N LYS A 699 -14.84 -26.95 8.45
CA LYS A 699 -14.37 -27.89 7.43
C LYS A 699 -12.85 -27.82 7.24
N SER A 700 -12.27 -26.63 7.26
CA SER A 700 -10.82 -26.43 7.20
C SER A 700 -10.12 -27.08 8.38
N GLU A 701 -10.62 -26.93 9.61
CA GLU A 701 -10.08 -27.60 10.80
C GLU A 701 -10.17 -29.13 10.69
N GLU A 702 -11.31 -29.67 10.24
CA GLU A 702 -11.48 -31.09 10.01
C GLU A 702 -10.44 -31.63 9.03
N LEU A 703 -10.25 -30.94 7.90
CA LEU A 703 -9.30 -31.33 6.86
C LEU A 703 -7.84 -31.19 7.34
N THR A 704 -7.52 -30.19 8.13
CA THR A 704 -6.20 -30.02 8.75
C THR A 704 -5.85 -31.20 9.64
N LYS A 705 -6.79 -31.65 10.50
CA LYS A 705 -6.62 -32.84 11.34
C LYS A 705 -6.39 -34.08 10.47
N LYS A 706 -7.20 -34.27 9.42
CA LYS A 706 -7.05 -35.43 8.50
C LYS A 706 -5.75 -35.38 7.68
N ALA A 707 -5.27 -34.23 7.33
CA ALA A 707 -3.99 -34.07 6.62
C ALA A 707 -2.79 -34.48 7.48
N GLY A 708 -2.88 -34.30 8.80
CA GLY A 708 -1.87 -34.75 9.77
C GLY A 708 -1.92 -36.30 10.05
N GLU A 709 -2.98 -36.99 9.63
CA GLU A 709 -3.10 -38.44 9.85
C GLU A 709 -2.28 -39.24 8.82
N HIS A 710 -1.63 -40.33 9.29
CA HIS A 710 -0.96 -41.24 8.39
C HIS A 710 -1.95 -42.06 7.55
N ILE A 711 -2.02 -41.79 6.23
CA ILE A 711 -2.85 -42.53 5.29
C ILE A 711 -1.98 -43.62 4.62
N PRO A 712 -2.22 -44.95 4.87
CA PRO A 712 -1.47 -46.03 4.25
C PRO A 712 -1.54 -45.94 2.72
N TRP A 713 -0.47 -46.38 2.02
CA TRP A 713 -0.34 -46.26 0.56
C TRP A 713 -1.46 -46.94 -0.25
N TRP A 714 -2.04 -48.03 0.28
CA TRP A 714 -3.15 -48.76 -0.38
C TRP A 714 -4.49 -48.01 -0.28
N ARG A 715 -4.59 -46.96 0.56
CA ARG A 715 -5.74 -46.07 0.61
C ARG A 715 -5.53 -44.81 -0.27
N TRP A 716 -4.81 -44.99 -1.40
CA TRP A 716 -4.49 -43.93 -2.33
C TRP A 716 -5.70 -43.12 -2.79
N PHE A 717 -6.88 -43.76 -2.98
CA PHE A 717 -8.12 -43.09 -3.34
C PHE A 717 -8.60 -42.12 -2.25
N SER A 718 -8.52 -42.53 -0.97
CA SER A 718 -8.82 -41.65 0.17
C SER A 718 -7.87 -40.45 0.23
N LYS A 719 -6.60 -40.66 -0.09
CA LYS A 719 -5.61 -39.57 -0.18
C LYS A 719 -5.92 -38.61 -1.30
N LEU A 720 -6.27 -39.08 -2.50
CA LEU A 720 -6.66 -38.21 -3.60
C LEU A 720 -7.94 -37.42 -3.30
N LYS A 721 -8.91 -38.05 -2.66
CA LYS A 721 -10.12 -37.37 -2.20
C LYS A 721 -9.80 -36.27 -1.19
N LEU A 722 -8.94 -36.52 -0.22
CA LEU A 722 -8.52 -35.52 0.77
C LEU A 722 -7.81 -34.36 0.11
N ILE A 723 -6.87 -34.60 -0.81
CA ILE A 723 -6.17 -33.54 -1.58
C ILE A 723 -7.17 -32.70 -2.37
N HIS A 724 -8.15 -33.33 -2.99
CA HIS A 724 -9.20 -32.62 -3.73
C HIS A 724 -10.05 -31.72 -2.82
N GLU A 725 -10.49 -32.24 -1.66
CA GLU A 725 -11.25 -31.46 -0.67
C GLU A 725 -10.43 -30.29 -0.12
N ILE A 726 -9.14 -30.47 0.17
CA ILE A 726 -8.23 -29.40 0.58
C ILE A 726 -8.15 -28.30 -0.48
N ARG A 727 -7.92 -28.67 -1.75
CA ARG A 727 -7.84 -27.69 -2.85
C ARG A 727 -9.14 -26.92 -3.05
N LEU A 728 -10.29 -27.58 -2.96
CA LEU A 728 -11.58 -26.91 -3.04
C LEU A 728 -11.76 -25.91 -1.89
N THR A 729 -11.40 -26.31 -0.67
CA THR A 729 -11.50 -25.45 0.51
C THR A 729 -10.57 -24.24 0.38
N ASN A 730 -9.32 -24.43 -0.02
CA ASN A 730 -8.37 -23.34 -0.27
C ASN A 730 -8.87 -22.38 -1.37
N SER A 731 -9.45 -22.94 -2.45
CA SER A 731 -10.02 -22.13 -3.53
C SER A 731 -11.18 -21.24 -3.06
N LYS A 732 -11.98 -21.70 -2.10
CA LYS A 732 -13.05 -20.90 -1.49
C LYS A 732 -12.47 -19.71 -0.72
N TYR A 733 -11.50 -19.93 0.15
CA TYR A 733 -10.83 -18.85 0.89
C TYR A 733 -10.21 -17.80 -0.03
N LYS A 734 -9.47 -18.20 -1.06
CA LYS A 734 -8.87 -17.28 -2.04
C LYS A 734 -9.89 -16.34 -2.70
N LYS A 735 -11.13 -16.77 -2.84
CA LYS A 735 -12.16 -16.03 -3.58
C LYS A 735 -13.00 -15.09 -2.72
N ILE A 736 -12.87 -15.14 -1.39
CA ILE A 736 -13.68 -14.30 -0.50
C ILE A 736 -13.40 -12.82 -0.77
N GLU A 737 -12.15 -12.38 -0.68
CA GLU A 737 -11.77 -10.97 -0.87
C GLU A 737 -12.18 -10.47 -2.25
N ARG A 738 -11.98 -11.29 -3.29
CA ARG A 738 -12.32 -10.96 -4.68
C ARG A 738 -13.82 -10.77 -4.93
N ALA A 739 -14.66 -11.38 -4.09
CA ALA A 739 -16.11 -11.18 -4.16
C ALA A 739 -16.53 -9.75 -3.81
N PHE A 740 -15.65 -8.98 -3.18
CA PHE A 740 -15.88 -7.59 -2.82
C PHE A 740 -15.33 -6.59 -3.84
N LEU A 741 -14.91 -7.03 -5.03
CA LEU A 741 -14.51 -6.16 -6.12
C LEU A 741 -15.72 -5.74 -6.97
N TYR A 742 -15.94 -4.44 -7.08
CA TYR A 742 -16.91 -3.83 -7.98
C TYR A 742 -16.18 -3.25 -9.18
N GLN A 743 -16.32 -3.86 -10.35
CA GLN A 743 -15.52 -3.56 -11.54
C GLN A 743 -15.59 -2.10 -12.02
N PRO A 744 -16.73 -1.39 -11.94
CA PRO A 744 -16.79 0.03 -12.25
C PRO A 744 -15.96 0.91 -11.30
N GLY A 745 -15.64 0.40 -10.09
CA GLY A 745 -14.89 1.12 -9.07
C GLY A 745 -15.71 2.13 -8.27
N LEU A 746 -15.04 2.86 -7.41
CA LEU A 746 -15.65 3.86 -6.54
C LEU A 746 -15.99 5.14 -7.31
N ASP A 747 -16.98 5.88 -6.84
CA ASP A 747 -17.43 7.12 -7.47
C ASP A 747 -16.28 8.15 -7.54
N GLY A 748 -15.99 8.65 -8.75
CA GLY A 748 -14.91 9.62 -9.00
C GLY A 748 -13.48 9.08 -8.93
N ARG A 749 -13.29 7.80 -8.57
CA ARG A 749 -12.00 7.14 -8.47
C ARG A 749 -12.08 5.67 -8.87
N PRO A 750 -12.31 5.39 -10.17
CA PRO A 750 -12.64 4.07 -10.69
C PRO A 750 -11.49 3.06 -10.62
N TRP A 751 -10.28 3.48 -10.30
CA TRP A 751 -9.15 2.59 -10.06
C TRP A 751 -9.39 1.72 -8.82
N PHE A 752 -9.93 2.28 -7.74
CA PHE A 752 -10.28 1.54 -6.53
C PHE A 752 -11.52 0.67 -6.77
N LYS A 753 -11.34 -0.65 -6.70
CA LYS A 753 -12.38 -1.65 -7.00
C LYS A 753 -13.02 -2.23 -5.75
N HIS A 754 -12.30 -2.24 -4.63
CA HIS A 754 -12.75 -2.89 -3.42
C HIS A 754 -13.86 -2.08 -2.72
N VAL A 755 -15.01 -2.73 -2.45
CA VAL A 755 -16.16 -2.03 -1.85
C VAL A 755 -16.10 -1.92 -0.33
N VAL A 756 -15.22 -2.71 0.33
CA VAL A 756 -15.05 -2.71 1.79
C VAL A 756 -13.91 -1.80 2.21
N PHE A 757 -12.80 -1.78 1.45
CA PHE A 757 -11.59 -1.06 1.79
C PHE A 757 -11.18 -0.10 0.67
N ALA A 758 -10.79 1.10 1.05
CA ALA A 758 -10.05 2.05 0.20
C ALA A 758 -9.51 3.17 1.11
N PRO A 759 -8.53 3.97 0.64
CA PRO A 759 -8.17 5.20 1.33
C PRO A 759 -9.38 6.15 1.39
N GLY A 760 -9.56 6.83 2.51
CA GLY A 760 -10.59 7.87 2.59
C GLY A 760 -10.32 8.99 1.59
N ILE A 761 -11.35 9.46 0.89
CA ILE A 761 -11.20 10.44 -0.21
C ILE A 761 -10.50 11.74 0.23
N TRP A 762 -10.65 12.12 1.50
CA TRP A 762 -10.05 13.32 2.09
C TRP A 762 -9.04 13.03 3.21
N THR A 763 -8.78 11.76 3.53
CA THR A 763 -7.74 11.38 4.49
C THR A 763 -6.49 10.83 3.80
N GLY A 764 -6.66 10.08 2.70
CA GLY A 764 -5.59 9.55 1.88
C GLY A 764 -5.01 8.26 2.43
N TYR A 765 -4.21 8.28 3.49
CA TYR A 765 -3.60 7.08 4.06
C TYR A 765 -4.59 6.21 4.85
N ALA A 766 -5.37 6.84 5.72
CA ALA A 766 -6.29 6.10 6.59
C ALA A 766 -7.34 5.33 5.80
N GLY A 767 -7.54 4.06 6.16
CA GLY A 767 -8.53 3.20 5.56
C GLY A 767 -9.95 3.62 5.90
N ALA A 768 -10.78 3.77 4.88
CA ALA A 768 -12.22 3.91 5.04
C ALA A 768 -12.89 2.55 4.82
N VAL A 769 -13.83 2.20 5.69
CA VAL A 769 -14.67 1.01 5.51
C VAL A 769 -15.94 1.38 4.75
N PHE A 770 -16.32 0.57 3.78
CA PHE A 770 -17.43 0.87 2.87
C PHE A 770 -17.31 2.27 2.25
N PRO A 771 -16.19 2.61 1.59
CA PRO A 771 -15.87 3.97 1.19
C PRO A 771 -16.99 4.65 0.41
N GLY A 772 -17.55 4.01 -0.62
CA GLY A 772 -18.65 4.59 -1.40
C GLY A 772 -19.90 4.87 -0.59
N LEU A 773 -20.20 4.03 0.41
CA LEU A 773 -21.32 4.22 1.32
C LEU A 773 -21.07 5.38 2.29
N VAL A 774 -19.90 5.38 2.94
CA VAL A 774 -19.55 6.37 3.96
C VAL A 774 -19.41 7.76 3.36
N GLU A 775 -18.79 7.89 2.20
CA GLU A 775 -18.67 9.16 1.45
C GLU A 775 -20.05 9.70 1.00
N SER A 776 -20.96 8.80 0.65
CA SER A 776 -22.36 9.19 0.35
C SER A 776 -23.12 9.69 1.59
N ILE A 777 -22.86 9.12 2.77
CA ILE A 777 -23.40 9.62 4.05
C ILE A 777 -22.83 11.00 4.34
N ASP A 778 -21.53 11.19 4.20
CA ASP A 778 -20.84 12.46 4.44
C ASP A 778 -21.37 13.59 3.56
N SER A 779 -21.60 13.30 2.29
CA SER A 779 -22.16 14.25 1.33
C SER A 779 -23.69 14.40 1.46
N LYS A 780 -24.34 13.67 2.38
CA LYS A 780 -25.80 13.61 2.55
C LYS A 780 -26.55 13.18 1.28
N ASP A 781 -25.87 12.43 0.40
CA ASP A 781 -26.50 11.84 -0.79
C ASP A 781 -27.03 10.42 -0.47
N PHE A 782 -28.17 10.35 0.21
CA PHE A 782 -28.78 9.08 0.60
C PHE A 782 -29.33 8.27 -0.58
N VAL A 783 -29.48 8.88 -1.76
CA VAL A 783 -29.81 8.15 -2.98
C VAL A 783 -28.63 7.32 -3.43
N ASN A 784 -27.45 7.93 -3.46
CA ASN A 784 -26.20 7.21 -3.78
C ASN A 784 -25.83 6.22 -2.66
N ALA A 785 -26.03 6.58 -1.40
CA ALA A 785 -25.82 5.67 -0.27
C ALA A 785 -26.66 4.37 -0.40
N MET A 786 -27.93 4.45 -0.83
CA MET A 786 -28.76 3.27 -1.10
C MET A 786 -28.23 2.43 -2.27
N LYS A 787 -27.71 3.06 -3.33
CA LYS A 787 -27.02 2.35 -4.43
C LYS A 787 -25.82 1.54 -3.91
N TRP A 788 -25.02 2.15 -3.04
CA TRP A 788 -23.88 1.47 -2.44
C TRP A 788 -24.28 0.33 -1.50
N VAL A 789 -25.37 0.47 -0.75
CA VAL A 789 -25.93 -0.65 0.03
C VAL A 789 -26.28 -1.82 -0.88
N GLU A 790 -26.87 -1.58 -2.05
CA GLU A 790 -27.21 -2.65 -3.01
C GLU A 790 -25.96 -3.33 -3.56
N ILE A 791 -24.92 -2.56 -3.92
CA ILE A 791 -23.65 -3.09 -4.41
C ILE A 791 -22.98 -3.95 -3.33
N ILE A 792 -22.89 -3.46 -2.09
CA ILE A 792 -22.30 -4.18 -0.96
C ILE A 792 -23.10 -5.47 -0.68
N ASP A 793 -24.40 -5.41 -0.69
CA ASP A 793 -25.28 -6.57 -0.47
C ASP A 793 -25.05 -7.67 -1.52
N GLU A 794 -24.92 -7.31 -2.80
CA GLU A 794 -24.60 -8.24 -3.87
C GLU A 794 -23.18 -8.86 -3.72
N CYS A 795 -22.21 -8.07 -3.28
CA CYS A 795 -20.87 -8.58 -2.98
C CYS A 795 -20.90 -9.59 -1.81
N ILE A 796 -21.61 -9.30 -0.72
CA ILE A 796 -21.78 -10.21 0.43
C ILE A 796 -22.46 -11.51 -0.02
N LYS A 797 -23.52 -11.45 -0.81
CA LYS A 797 -24.21 -12.62 -1.37
C LYS A 797 -23.30 -13.43 -2.30
N THR A 798 -22.48 -12.75 -3.08
CA THR A 798 -21.50 -13.41 -3.96
C THR A 798 -20.43 -14.14 -3.14
N ALA A 799 -19.93 -13.52 -2.05
CA ALA A 799 -19.01 -14.16 -1.12
C ALA A 799 -19.66 -15.38 -0.45
N THR A 800 -20.90 -15.26 0.04
CA THR A 800 -21.66 -16.36 0.64
C THR A 800 -21.77 -17.54 -0.32
N LYS A 801 -22.24 -17.30 -1.55
CA LYS A 801 -22.38 -18.34 -2.59
C LYS A 801 -21.02 -18.97 -2.96
N THR A 802 -19.95 -18.23 -2.90
CA THR A 802 -18.62 -18.71 -3.23
C THR A 802 -18.12 -19.72 -2.21
N ILE A 803 -18.48 -19.56 -0.93
CA ILE A 803 -18.01 -20.41 0.15
C ILE A 803 -18.99 -21.52 0.54
N GLU A 804 -20.24 -21.48 0.14
CA GLU A 804 -21.18 -22.61 0.21
C GLU A 804 -20.75 -23.78 -0.72
#